data_ac8d84eee2b1feebaf53b4c278a86ebc
#
_entry.id   ac8d84eee2b1feebaf53b4c278a86ebc
#
_cell.length_a   1.000
_cell.length_b   1.000
_cell.length_c   1.000
_cell.angle_alpha   90.00
_cell.angle_beta   90.00
_cell.angle_gamma   90.00
#
_symmetry.space_group_name_H-M   'P 1'
#
loop_
_entity.id
_entity.type
_entity.pdbx_description
1 polymer ?
#
loop_
_entity_poly.entity_id
_entity_poly.type
_entity_poly.pdbx_seq_one_letter_code
_entity_poly.pdbx_strand_id
1 'polypeptide(L)'
;MTARPPSGQHPSDEGPGHPPAATGATTGPAVPAVPSTFLPGRVHPRPEPRAARPGSEAPTRHELESAEATPPGESTDRPAPPTAALEADPASATDPARAREAAAAAGPGGAASADGHPRPDQRPEPEDARGRAPSPREDPASAESAGIKPAPGRESPDAATAADPARRPETPVGSGGPGQEAPPADRGRPGREGRVSYSSPPVPRAPRADQARHEESGGAAEPSRVAGRPVAGGGGQADVAYDEHGVRPAPALGDEERRRLLSGAHHAPHDLLGAHPVRGGVLFRCLRPYARSVTVAAAGLRARLRAEGDGLFSGVLPLREIPDYRLLVTYEDAELELHDPYRFLPTLGELDLHLIGEGRHEELWRALGAHPMTHQGVSGTRFTVWAPNALGVRLTGDFTYWDGTALPMRSLGGSGVWELFLPGVGEGALYKFEITRHDGGHSLRADPMARRTECPPATASVVHASHHRWGDEAWMARREGGRVHELPFSVYEVHLPSWRPGLTYRQLAQQLPAYVKDLGFTHVELMPVAEHPFGGSWGYQVTGFYAPTARLGTPDDFKHLVDALHQAGIGVLVDWVPAHFPKDAWALAEFDGRPLYEPADPLRAAHPDWGTLEFDYGRTEVRNFLVANAVYWCEEFHIDGLRVDAVASMLYLDYSREPGQWTPNAHGGRENLDAVAFLQEMNATVYRRCPGVITIAEESTAWDGVTRATHHVGPSGFGGLGFGLKWNMGWMHDSLGYLAHEPVHRSYHHHEMTFSMVYAYSENYVLPISHDEVVHGKRALVSKMPGDWWQQRANHRAYLGFMWAHPGKQLLFMGQEFAQGAEWSEAHGPDWWLLDPSYSAEPDHRGVRDLVRDLNQVYAATPALWQRDTDPEGFSWIEGDAREDNVFAFLRFDADGSPLLAISNFSPVVRQEYRIGAPEAVPVWREVLNTDDGRYGGSGVANAEPLKAEPTGWHGRPASVLPVLPPLATIWLRPA
;
A
#
# COMPACT_ATOMS: atom_id res chain seq x y z
N MET A 1 33.99 56.99 -4.58
CA MET A 1 35.22 57.08 -5.40
C MET A 1 35.14 55.88 -6.34
N THR A 2 34.57 56.10 -7.50
CA THR A 2 35.25 56.31 -8.83
C THR A 2 35.94 55.00 -9.27
N ALA A 3 35.72 54.36 -10.36
CA ALA A 3 35.18 54.72 -11.66
C ALA A 3 34.84 53.48 -12.51
N ARG A 4 33.89 53.62 -13.43
CA ARG A 4 33.62 52.84 -14.65
C ARG A 4 34.36 53.44 -15.84
N PRO A 5 34.21 52.91 -17.08
CA PRO A 5 34.65 51.79 -17.88
C PRO A 5 35.57 52.25 -19.07
N PRO A 6 35.71 51.60 -20.25
CA PRO A 6 34.75 51.42 -21.34
C PRO A 6 34.94 50.15 -22.24
N SER A 7 33.93 49.62 -22.90
CA SER A 7 33.26 49.81 -24.18
C SER A 7 34.02 49.46 -25.48
N GLY A 8 33.35 48.74 -26.37
CA GLY A 8 33.45 48.76 -27.84
C GLY A 8 33.74 47.38 -28.44
N GLN A 9 33.16 46.88 -29.45
CA GLN A 9 32.24 47.18 -30.54
C GLN A 9 32.13 45.91 -31.42
N HIS A 10 30.95 45.67 -31.94
CA HIS A 10 30.67 44.80 -33.10
C HIS A 10 31.22 45.44 -34.40
N PRO A 11 31.30 44.73 -35.59
CA PRO A 11 30.13 44.25 -36.31
C PRO A 11 30.27 43.05 -37.28
N SER A 12 29.11 42.48 -37.64
CA SER A 12 28.52 42.14 -38.95
C SER A 12 28.95 40.92 -39.75
N ASP A 13 27.90 40.11 -40.02
CA ASP A 13 27.34 39.62 -41.30
C ASP A 13 28.11 38.62 -42.18
N GLU A 14 27.47 37.53 -42.48
CA GLU A 14 27.01 36.95 -43.73
C GLU A 14 26.91 35.41 -43.68
N GLY A 15 25.73 34.82 -43.96
CA GLY A 15 25.56 33.43 -44.35
C GLY A 15 25.64 33.31 -45.90
N PRO A 16 25.24 32.21 -46.59
CA PRO A 16 24.92 30.83 -46.21
C PRO A 16 25.62 29.76 -47.07
N GLY A 17 25.50 28.49 -46.76
CA GLY A 17 25.93 27.42 -47.68
C GLY A 17 25.82 26.00 -47.10
N HIS A 18 24.92 25.17 -47.62
CA HIS A 18 24.84 23.72 -47.49
C HIS A 18 25.59 23.00 -48.60
N PRO A 19 25.72 21.63 -48.56
CA PRO A 19 26.47 20.69 -47.74
C PRO A 19 27.60 19.99 -48.52
N PRO A 20 28.27 18.93 -48.13
CA PRO A 20 27.78 17.58 -48.18
C PRO A 20 28.32 16.57 -47.10
N ALA A 21 27.71 15.39 -47.12
CA ALA A 21 27.91 14.24 -46.26
C ALA A 21 29.33 13.65 -46.24
N ALA A 22 29.76 13.15 -45.06
CA ALA A 22 30.72 12.06 -44.96
C ALA A 22 30.53 11.29 -43.61
N THR A 23 30.23 10.05 -43.78
CA THR A 23 30.40 8.86 -42.96
C THR A 23 31.48 8.91 -41.90
N GLY A 24 31.12 8.57 -40.65
CA GLY A 24 32.05 8.26 -39.56
C GLY A 24 31.31 7.53 -38.44
N ALA A 25 31.31 6.19 -38.50
CA ALA A 25 30.84 5.35 -37.44
C ALA A 25 31.77 5.44 -36.23
N THR A 26 31.23 5.80 -35.08
CA THR A 26 31.85 5.54 -33.78
C THR A 26 30.96 4.57 -33.02
N THR A 27 31.48 3.34 -32.97
CA THR A 27 30.99 2.24 -32.14
C THR A 27 31.06 2.60 -30.68
N GLY A 28 29.91 2.74 -30.04
CA GLY A 28 29.79 2.64 -28.58
C GLY A 28 29.98 1.18 -28.12
N PRO A 29 30.46 0.92 -26.90
CA PRO A 29 30.72 -0.44 -26.46
C PRO A 29 29.40 -1.21 -26.35
N ALA A 30 29.34 -2.32 -27.10
CA ALA A 30 28.30 -3.32 -26.95
C ALA A 30 28.36 -3.90 -25.55
N VAL A 31 27.26 -3.86 -24.81
CA VAL A 31 27.04 -4.65 -23.61
C VAL A 31 27.22 -6.12 -24.04
N PRO A 32 28.11 -6.92 -23.41
CA PRO A 32 28.25 -8.31 -23.74
C PRO A 32 26.95 -9.04 -23.41
N ALA A 33 26.36 -9.69 -24.39
CA ALA A 33 25.28 -10.65 -24.18
C ALA A 33 25.78 -11.71 -23.19
N VAL A 34 25.06 -11.89 -22.09
CA VAL A 34 25.35 -12.95 -21.12
C VAL A 34 25.22 -14.28 -21.84
N PRO A 35 26.26 -15.12 -21.90
CA PRO A 35 26.13 -16.43 -22.50
C PRO A 35 25.16 -17.27 -21.69
N SER A 36 24.07 -17.72 -22.30
CA SER A 36 23.14 -18.70 -21.74
C SER A 36 23.95 -19.97 -21.37
N THR A 37 24.15 -20.19 -20.09
CA THR A 37 25.03 -21.22 -19.56
C THR A 37 24.33 -22.55 -19.26
N PHE A 38 23.03 -22.67 -19.52
CA PHE A 38 22.28 -23.88 -19.22
C PHE A 38 21.36 -24.29 -20.38
N LEU A 39 21.58 -25.47 -20.91
CA LEU A 39 20.77 -26.31 -21.79
C LEU A 39 20.31 -25.76 -23.16
N PRO A 40 20.70 -26.34 -24.25
CA PRO A 40 19.89 -26.40 -25.43
C PRO A 40 18.84 -27.54 -25.28
N GLY A 41 17.63 -27.17 -24.87
CA GLY A 41 16.46 -28.03 -24.90
C GLY A 41 15.79 -27.97 -26.28
N ARG A 42 15.17 -29.07 -26.70
CA ARG A 42 14.36 -29.12 -27.90
C ARG A 42 13.29 -28.03 -27.86
N VAL A 43 13.37 -27.10 -28.78
CA VAL A 43 12.32 -26.14 -29.08
C VAL A 43 11.14 -26.88 -29.68
N HIS A 44 10.06 -27.08 -28.95
CA HIS A 44 8.75 -27.29 -29.57
C HIS A 44 8.24 -25.91 -29.99
N PRO A 45 7.94 -25.70 -31.29
CA PRO A 45 7.43 -24.42 -31.76
C PRO A 45 6.06 -24.16 -31.09
N ARG A 46 5.92 -23.03 -30.42
CA ARG A 46 4.61 -22.48 -30.08
C ARG A 46 3.83 -22.28 -31.39
N PRO A 47 2.55 -22.59 -31.45
CA PRO A 47 1.73 -22.22 -32.62
C PRO A 47 1.59 -20.70 -32.64
N GLU A 48 2.13 -20.07 -33.68
CA GLU A 48 1.86 -18.68 -34.02
C GLU A 48 0.36 -18.49 -34.30
N PRO A 49 -0.25 -17.35 -33.88
CA PRO A 49 -1.60 -17.01 -34.29
C PRO A 49 -1.58 -16.69 -35.79
N ARG A 50 -2.21 -17.55 -36.59
CA ARG A 50 -2.41 -17.36 -38.02
C ARG A 50 -3.21 -16.09 -38.28
N ALA A 51 -2.59 -15.15 -38.99
CA ALA A 51 -3.27 -14.06 -39.66
C ALA A 51 -4.33 -14.60 -40.64
N ALA A 52 -5.57 -14.20 -40.45
CA ALA A 52 -6.66 -14.46 -41.36
C ALA A 52 -6.49 -13.66 -42.64
N ARG A 53 -6.48 -14.34 -43.78
CA ARG A 53 -6.73 -13.73 -45.10
C ARG A 53 -8.21 -13.78 -45.42
N PRO A 54 -8.75 -12.75 -46.11
CA PRO A 54 -10.17 -12.63 -46.39
C PRO A 54 -10.57 -13.39 -47.68
N GLY A 55 -11.78 -13.91 -47.66
CA GLY A 55 -12.49 -14.22 -48.91
C GLY A 55 -13.36 -15.45 -48.84
N SER A 56 -14.60 -15.20 -49.01
CA SER A 56 -15.71 -15.90 -49.69
C SER A 56 -16.81 -16.54 -48.84
N GLU A 57 -17.93 -15.84 -48.94
CA GLU A 57 -19.30 -16.35 -49.18
C GLU A 57 -19.99 -17.23 -48.13
N ALA A 58 -21.10 -16.67 -47.65
CA ALA A 58 -22.18 -17.34 -46.91
C ALA A 58 -22.94 -18.40 -47.78
N PRO A 59 -23.57 -19.36 -47.15
CA PRO A 59 -25.02 -19.46 -47.40
C PRO A 59 -25.90 -19.55 -46.13
N THR A 60 -26.99 -18.90 -46.28
CA THR A 60 -28.37 -18.93 -45.82
C THR A 60 -28.86 -20.05 -44.91
N ARG A 61 -29.68 -19.57 -43.99
CA ARG A 61 -30.80 -20.21 -43.24
C ARG A 61 -31.47 -21.37 -43.94
N HIS A 62 -31.80 -22.42 -43.22
CA HIS A 62 -33.15 -22.92 -42.96
C HIS A 62 -33.15 -24.19 -42.08
N GLU A 63 -34.11 -24.15 -41.10
CA GLU A 63 -34.96 -25.25 -40.61
C GLU A 63 -34.35 -26.54 -40.05
N LEU A 64 -34.69 -26.97 -38.85
CA LEU A 64 -35.90 -27.69 -38.41
C LEU A 64 -35.78 -28.01 -36.93
N GLU A 65 -36.65 -27.56 -36.11
CA GLU A 65 -37.71 -28.24 -35.37
C GLU A 65 -37.48 -29.63 -34.79
N SER A 66 -37.76 -29.67 -33.50
CA SER A 66 -38.42 -30.71 -32.71
C SER A 66 -37.83 -32.10 -32.58
N ALA A 67 -37.60 -32.45 -31.30
CA ALA A 67 -38.14 -33.72 -30.76
C ALA A 67 -38.08 -33.71 -29.23
N GLU A 68 -39.26 -33.73 -28.64
CA GLU A 68 -39.56 -34.12 -27.23
C GLU A 68 -39.07 -35.56 -26.96
N ALA A 69 -38.68 -35.80 -25.71
CA ALA A 69 -38.94 -37.13 -25.05
C ALA A 69 -38.83 -36.98 -23.55
N THR A 70 -39.93 -37.28 -22.93
CA THR A 70 -40.24 -37.36 -21.49
C THR A 70 -39.67 -38.63 -20.82
N PRO A 71 -39.68 -38.72 -19.45
CA PRO A 71 -38.87 -39.65 -18.65
C PRO A 71 -39.64 -40.99 -18.31
N PRO A 72 -39.00 -41.96 -17.67
CA PRO A 72 -39.64 -42.77 -16.66
C PRO A 72 -38.79 -42.83 -15.38
N GLY A 73 -39.28 -42.84 -14.17
CA GLY A 73 -40.34 -43.54 -13.56
C GLY A 73 -39.91 -43.87 -12.14
N GLU A 74 -40.74 -43.69 -11.21
CA GLU A 74 -40.72 -43.87 -9.76
C GLU A 74 -40.11 -45.17 -9.22
N SER A 75 -39.51 -45.03 -8.00
CA SER A 75 -39.74 -46.03 -6.93
C SER A 75 -39.36 -45.46 -5.56
N THR A 76 -40.36 -45.18 -4.81
CA THR A 76 -40.69 -45.31 -3.38
C THR A 76 -39.66 -45.93 -2.44
N ASP A 77 -39.37 -45.20 -1.33
CA ASP A 77 -39.68 -45.67 0.04
C ASP A 77 -39.36 -44.60 1.10
N ARG A 78 -40.42 -44.26 1.83
CA ARG A 78 -40.33 -43.57 3.14
C ARG A 78 -40.37 -44.61 4.25
N PRO A 79 -39.88 -44.28 5.48
CA PRO A 79 -40.89 -44.09 6.51
C PRO A 79 -40.67 -42.88 7.42
N ALA A 80 -41.80 -42.43 7.95
CA ALA A 80 -42.01 -41.28 8.79
C ALA A 80 -41.89 -41.59 10.30
N PRO A 81 -42.04 -40.56 11.19
CA PRO A 81 -41.51 -40.50 12.54
C PRO A 81 -42.49 -40.96 13.62
N PRO A 82 -42.09 -40.96 14.89
CA PRO A 82 -43.11 -40.95 15.97
C PRO A 82 -43.08 -39.65 16.78
N THR A 83 -44.27 -39.14 16.94
CA THR A 83 -44.82 -38.18 17.89
C THR A 83 -44.74 -38.65 19.33
N ALA A 84 -44.54 -37.74 20.26
CA ALA A 84 -45.22 -37.71 21.57
C ALA A 84 -45.12 -36.32 22.21
N ALA A 85 -46.13 -35.87 22.65
CA ALA A 85 -46.92 -34.85 23.19
C ALA A 85 -46.76 -34.68 24.72
N LEU A 86 -47.32 -33.51 25.12
CA LEU A 86 -47.85 -33.12 26.45
C LEU A 86 -46.92 -32.24 27.27
N GLU A 87 -47.31 -31.12 27.84
CA GLU A 87 -48.46 -30.37 28.26
C GLU A 87 -48.01 -28.98 28.69
N ALA A 88 -48.68 -27.93 28.34
CA ALA A 88 -49.53 -26.97 29.05
C ALA A 88 -48.91 -26.22 30.26
N ASP A 89 -48.70 -24.98 30.23
CA ASP A 89 -49.42 -23.69 30.38
C ASP A 89 -49.16 -23.02 31.74
N PRO A 90 -49.50 -21.79 31.99
CA PRO A 90 -49.27 -20.52 31.34
C PRO A 90 -48.70 -19.44 32.33
N ALA A 91 -48.29 -18.30 31.83
CA ALA A 91 -48.63 -16.96 32.35
C ALA A 91 -47.62 -15.85 31.99
N SER A 92 -48.13 -14.93 31.21
CA SER A 92 -48.04 -13.48 31.28
C SER A 92 -46.66 -12.79 31.25
N ALA A 93 -46.41 -12.05 30.19
CA ALA A 93 -46.32 -10.61 30.27
C ALA A 93 -46.03 -10.04 28.86
N THR A 94 -46.87 -9.18 28.47
CA THR A 94 -46.95 -8.33 27.28
C THR A 94 -45.70 -7.49 27.08
N ASP A 95 -45.09 -7.63 25.92
CA ASP A 95 -44.08 -6.72 25.40
C ASP A 95 -44.76 -5.70 24.46
N PRO A 96 -44.64 -4.37 24.66
CA PRO A 96 -45.28 -3.33 23.84
C PRO A 96 -44.51 -2.91 22.60
N ALA A 97 -43.43 -3.61 22.20
CA ALA A 97 -42.59 -3.18 21.09
C ALA A 97 -43.03 -3.69 19.69
N ARG A 98 -43.96 -4.69 19.63
CA ARG A 98 -44.43 -5.24 18.33
C ARG A 98 -45.63 -4.54 17.73
N ALA A 99 -46.20 -3.52 18.39
CA ALA A 99 -47.35 -2.81 17.90
C ALA A 99 -47.10 -1.54 17.08
N ARG A 100 -45.84 -1.18 16.87
CA ARG A 100 -45.45 0.03 16.11
C ARG A 100 -44.99 -0.22 14.67
N GLU A 101 -44.64 -1.42 14.28
CA GLU A 101 -44.19 -1.75 12.91
C GLU A 101 -45.32 -2.04 11.92
N ALA A 102 -46.59 -2.17 12.38
CA ALA A 102 -47.74 -2.43 11.51
C ALA A 102 -48.52 -1.18 11.09
N ALA A 103 -48.11 0.04 11.50
CA ALA A 103 -48.85 1.28 11.25
C ALA A 103 -48.22 2.22 10.18
N ALA A 104 -47.12 1.84 9.55
CA ALA A 104 -46.45 2.67 8.55
C ALA A 104 -46.68 2.27 7.09
N ALA A 105 -47.63 1.37 6.81
CA ALA A 105 -47.93 0.88 5.46
C ALA A 105 -49.38 1.12 5.00
N ALA A 106 -49.97 2.26 5.35
CA ALA A 106 -51.25 2.63 4.77
C ALA A 106 -51.37 4.15 4.57
N GLY A 107 -51.02 4.59 3.39
CA GLY A 107 -51.34 5.93 2.90
C GLY A 107 -52.82 5.96 2.43
N PRO A 108 -53.53 7.09 2.61
CA PRO A 108 -54.93 7.12 2.30
C PRO A 108 -55.18 7.32 0.81
N GLY A 109 -55.92 6.37 0.22
CA GLY A 109 -56.60 6.56 -1.04
C GLY A 109 -57.94 7.24 -0.83
N GLY A 110 -58.38 7.97 -1.80
CA GLY A 110 -59.76 8.32 -1.79
C GLY A 110 -60.22 9.27 -2.88
N ALA A 111 -60.96 8.72 -3.83
CA ALA A 111 -62.10 9.20 -4.58
C ALA A 111 -61.84 10.12 -5.78
N ALA A 112 -61.91 9.60 -6.95
CA ALA A 112 -63.05 9.30 -7.88
C ALA A 112 -63.67 10.57 -8.48
N SER A 113 -63.53 10.73 -9.79
CA SER A 113 -64.58 10.54 -10.84
C SER A 113 -64.02 11.07 -12.15
N ALA A 114 -63.99 10.29 -13.12
CA ALA A 114 -64.83 10.08 -14.31
C ALA A 114 -64.60 11.03 -15.48
N ASP A 115 -64.40 10.39 -16.61
CA ASP A 115 -64.81 10.70 -17.98
C ASP A 115 -63.84 11.38 -18.95
N GLY A 116 -63.61 10.66 -20.07
CA GLY A 116 -63.58 11.24 -21.40
C GLY A 116 -62.34 10.98 -22.26
N HIS A 117 -62.23 9.84 -22.97
CA HIS A 117 -61.55 9.70 -24.26
C HIS A 117 -62.24 10.47 -25.38
N PRO A 118 -61.58 10.86 -26.51
CA PRO A 118 -60.83 10.06 -27.42
C PRO A 118 -59.66 10.75 -28.18
N ARG A 119 -58.78 9.97 -28.83
CA ARG A 119 -57.88 10.31 -29.95
C ARG A 119 -58.63 10.69 -31.21
N PRO A 120 -58.11 11.26 -32.37
CA PRO A 120 -56.88 10.93 -33.03
C PRO A 120 -56.18 12.06 -33.85
N ASP A 121 -54.94 11.72 -34.36
CA ASP A 121 -54.35 12.05 -35.68
C ASP A 121 -53.88 13.46 -36.07
N GLN A 122 -52.66 13.47 -36.57
CA GLN A 122 -52.11 13.92 -37.88
C GLN A 122 -50.86 14.77 -37.83
N ARG A 123 -49.87 14.21 -38.51
CA ARG A 123 -48.65 14.88 -39.05
C ARG A 123 -48.99 15.91 -40.11
N PRO A 124 -48.09 16.82 -40.52
CA PRO A 124 -47.07 16.47 -41.49
C PRO A 124 -45.68 17.15 -41.30
N GLU A 125 -44.67 16.48 -41.84
CA GLU A 125 -43.37 17.02 -42.29
C GLU A 125 -43.52 17.90 -43.56
N PRO A 126 -42.49 18.57 -44.17
CA PRO A 126 -41.13 18.09 -44.42
C PRO A 126 -39.98 19.14 -44.54
N GLU A 127 -38.77 18.59 -44.81
CA GLU A 127 -37.58 19.14 -45.58
C GLU A 127 -36.65 20.12 -44.87
N ASP A 128 -35.37 20.11 -45.00
CA ASP A 128 -34.34 19.38 -45.76
C ASP A 128 -32.93 19.71 -45.26
N ALA A 129 -32.05 18.80 -45.34
CA ALA A 129 -30.74 18.68 -45.95
C ALA A 129 -29.43 18.73 -45.10
N ARG A 130 -28.71 17.66 -45.23
CA ARG A 130 -27.24 17.41 -45.33
C ARG A 130 -26.46 17.50 -44.01
N GLY A 131 -25.83 16.53 -43.50
CA GLY A 131 -25.15 15.33 -43.97
C GLY A 131 -23.90 15.12 -43.19
N ARG A 132 -23.79 13.98 -42.56
CA ARG A 132 -22.60 13.12 -42.44
C ARG A 132 -22.83 11.95 -41.48
N ALA A 133 -22.31 10.85 -41.94
CA ALA A 133 -22.62 9.51 -41.56
C ALA A 133 -22.07 9.06 -40.18
N PRO A 134 -22.46 7.87 -39.72
CA PRO A 134 -22.48 7.48 -38.31
C PRO A 134 -21.31 6.62 -37.90
N SER A 135 -20.98 6.68 -36.61
CA SER A 135 -20.10 5.73 -35.94
C SER A 135 -20.88 4.50 -35.49
N PRO A 136 -20.30 3.31 -35.50
CA PRO A 136 -20.99 2.10 -35.09
C PRO A 136 -21.07 1.98 -33.57
N ARG A 137 -22.22 1.54 -33.12
CA ARG A 137 -22.45 1.07 -31.74
C ARG A 137 -21.81 -0.29 -31.61
N GLU A 138 -20.95 -0.47 -30.62
CA GLU A 138 -20.64 -1.76 -30.03
C GLU A 138 -21.23 -1.80 -28.62
N ASP A 139 -21.96 -2.87 -28.35
CA ASP A 139 -22.50 -3.17 -27.01
C ASP A 139 -21.37 -3.61 -26.10
N PRO A 140 -21.34 -3.15 -24.82
CA PRO A 140 -20.35 -3.62 -23.88
C PRO A 140 -20.77 -4.95 -23.26
N ALA A 141 -19.97 -5.96 -23.45
CA ALA A 141 -19.99 -7.14 -22.60
C ALA A 141 -19.52 -6.76 -21.20
N SER A 142 -20.35 -7.08 -20.22
CA SER A 142 -20.16 -6.92 -18.79
C SER A 142 -18.80 -7.45 -18.32
N ALA A 143 -17.94 -6.54 -17.82
CA ALA A 143 -16.92 -6.85 -16.86
C ALA A 143 -17.30 -6.13 -15.55
N GLU A 144 -17.70 -6.89 -14.56
CA GLU A 144 -17.89 -6.40 -13.21
C GLU A 144 -16.54 -5.96 -12.67
N SER A 145 -16.32 -4.65 -12.58
CA SER A 145 -15.23 -4.10 -11.79
C SER A 145 -15.66 -4.17 -10.32
N ALA A 146 -14.92 -4.90 -9.52
CA ALA A 146 -15.05 -4.87 -8.07
C ALA A 146 -14.63 -3.47 -7.57
N GLY A 147 -15.58 -2.57 -7.51
CA GLY A 147 -15.40 -1.29 -6.84
C GLY A 147 -15.38 -1.48 -5.34
N ILE A 148 -14.45 -0.85 -4.66
CA ILE A 148 -14.41 -0.73 -3.21
C ILE A 148 -15.70 0.00 -2.80
N LYS A 149 -16.61 -0.72 -2.18
CA LYS A 149 -17.78 -0.08 -1.54
C LYS A 149 -17.36 0.44 -0.18
N PRO A 150 -17.67 1.69 0.15
CA PRO A 150 -17.55 2.15 1.53
C PRO A 150 -18.46 1.29 2.41
N ALA A 151 -17.98 0.99 3.62
CA ALA A 151 -18.75 0.27 4.61
C ALA A 151 -20.10 0.97 4.85
N PRO A 152 -21.21 0.24 4.89
CA PRO A 152 -22.49 0.84 5.23
C PRO A 152 -22.43 1.42 6.64
N GLY A 153 -22.62 2.74 6.75
CA GLY A 153 -22.76 3.40 8.03
C GLY A 153 -23.86 2.75 8.85
N ARG A 154 -23.50 2.09 9.94
CA ARG A 154 -24.48 1.66 10.93
C ARG A 154 -24.91 2.88 11.72
N GLU A 155 -26.20 3.14 11.70
CA GLU A 155 -26.87 4.06 12.61
C GLU A 155 -26.48 3.72 14.07
N SER A 156 -25.94 4.70 14.76
CA SER A 156 -25.65 4.61 16.18
C SER A 156 -26.96 4.47 16.96
N PRO A 157 -27.07 3.57 17.94
CA PRO A 157 -28.22 3.57 18.84
C PRO A 157 -28.15 4.79 19.75
N ASP A 158 -29.30 5.44 19.90
CA ASP A 158 -29.60 6.57 20.76
C ASP A 158 -28.92 6.53 22.13
N ALA A 159 -28.11 7.54 22.43
CA ALA A 159 -27.70 7.83 23.77
C ALA A 159 -28.84 8.60 24.46
N ALA A 160 -29.56 7.89 25.27
CA ALA A 160 -30.61 8.47 26.09
C ALA A 160 -30.07 9.14 27.36
N THR A 161 -30.60 10.31 27.60
CA THR A 161 -30.91 10.94 28.85
C THR A 161 -29.80 11.50 29.73
N ALA A 162 -29.68 12.83 29.61
CA ALA A 162 -29.20 13.74 30.63
C ALA A 162 -30.07 13.66 31.89
N ALA A 163 -29.44 13.54 33.03
CA ALA A 163 -30.04 13.77 34.32
C ALA A 163 -29.46 15.05 34.92
N ASP A 164 -30.35 15.90 35.31
CA ASP A 164 -30.25 17.20 36.00
C ASP A 164 -29.39 17.17 37.29
N PRO A 165 -28.53 18.17 37.58
CA PRO A 165 -27.75 18.24 38.83
C PRO A 165 -28.37 19.16 39.84
N ALA A 166 -28.88 18.62 40.93
CA ALA A 166 -29.12 19.41 42.16
C ALA A 166 -29.01 18.50 43.37
N ARG A 167 -27.89 18.58 44.10
CA ARG A 167 -27.78 18.68 45.54
C ARG A 167 -26.35 18.43 46.04
N ARG A 168 -25.74 19.49 46.57
CA ARG A 168 -24.63 19.41 47.55
C ARG A 168 -25.14 18.85 48.90
N PRO A 169 -24.28 18.20 49.67
CA PRO A 169 -24.08 18.67 51.04
C PRO A 169 -22.62 18.86 51.45
N GLU A 170 -22.52 19.58 52.49
CA GLU A 170 -21.46 20.30 53.13
C GLU A 170 -20.34 19.46 53.77
N THR A 171 -19.22 20.15 53.94
CA THR A 171 -18.00 19.73 54.67
C THR A 171 -18.22 19.69 56.19
N PRO A 172 -17.31 19.06 56.93
CA PRO A 172 -16.71 19.87 58.04
C PRO A 172 -15.18 19.85 58.11
N VAL A 173 -14.76 20.97 58.65
CA VAL A 173 -13.49 21.57 58.97
C VAL A 173 -12.66 20.78 60.01
N GLY A 174 -11.32 20.91 59.92
CA GLY A 174 -10.41 20.58 61.05
C GLY A 174 -8.94 20.86 60.69
N SER A 175 -8.52 22.02 60.84
CA SER A 175 -7.40 22.71 61.51
C SER A 175 -6.01 22.06 61.61
N GLY A 176 -4.95 22.83 61.22
CA GLY A 176 -3.62 22.73 61.77
C GLY A 176 -2.50 23.09 60.80
N GLY A 177 -2.07 24.34 60.72
CA GLY A 177 -0.76 24.74 60.22
C GLY A 177 0.22 24.93 61.40
N PRO A 178 1.40 25.54 61.24
CA PRO A 178 2.10 26.18 60.12
C PRO A 178 3.63 25.93 60.10
N GLY A 179 4.32 26.47 59.10
CA GLY A 179 5.69 26.95 59.28
C GLY A 179 6.69 26.59 58.17
N GLN A 180 6.98 27.56 57.35
CA GLN A 180 8.28 28.21 57.08
C GLN A 180 9.34 27.36 56.36
N GLU A 181 10.08 27.73 55.37
CA GLU A 181 10.62 28.95 54.75
C GLU A 181 11.60 28.50 53.67
N ALA A 182 11.65 29.14 52.53
CA ALA A 182 12.77 29.14 51.58
C ALA A 182 13.68 30.35 51.91
N PRO A 183 14.77 30.68 51.24
CA PRO A 183 15.64 30.18 50.14
C PRO A 183 17.16 30.33 50.51
N PRO A 184 18.17 30.61 49.67
CA PRO A 184 18.34 30.77 48.24
C PRO A 184 19.60 30.11 47.62
N ALA A 185 19.74 30.32 46.30
CA ALA A 185 20.80 29.97 45.35
C ALA A 185 22.28 30.14 45.73
N ASP A 186 23.18 29.39 45.14
CA ASP A 186 24.30 29.91 44.36
C ASP A 186 25.01 28.86 43.46
N ARG A 187 25.64 29.38 42.44
CA ARG A 187 26.41 28.92 41.26
C ARG A 187 27.50 27.89 41.50
N GLY A 188 27.76 27.08 40.45
CA GLY A 188 29.10 26.52 40.23
C GLY A 188 29.14 25.33 39.25
N ARG A 189 29.58 25.51 38.03
CA ARG A 189 30.10 24.51 37.07
C ARG A 189 31.61 24.25 37.36
N PRO A 190 32.31 23.22 36.80
CA PRO A 190 31.93 22.01 36.02
C PRO A 190 32.74 20.74 36.44
N GLY A 191 32.37 19.57 35.86
CA GLY A 191 33.37 18.48 35.78
C GLY A 191 32.82 17.06 35.70
N ARG A 192 32.96 16.45 34.56
CA ARG A 192 33.31 15.05 34.20
C ARG A 192 32.63 13.84 34.84
N GLU A 193 32.13 13.04 33.90
CA GLU A 193 32.16 11.56 33.80
C GLU A 193 31.59 10.68 34.94
N GLY A 194 30.58 9.93 34.61
CA GLY A 194 30.10 8.80 35.39
C GLY A 194 29.00 8.01 34.69
N ARG A 195 29.34 6.90 34.07
CA ARG A 195 28.43 5.87 33.58
C ARG A 195 27.48 5.44 34.66
N VAL A 196 26.20 5.42 34.37
CA VAL A 196 25.19 4.74 35.19
C VAL A 196 24.51 3.67 34.32
N SER A 197 24.73 2.43 34.73
CA SER A 197 24.05 1.24 34.24
C SER A 197 22.66 1.15 34.86
N TYR A 198 21.62 1.04 34.03
CA TYR A 198 20.28 0.68 34.49
C TYR A 198 20.08 -0.82 34.41
N SER A 199 19.80 -1.42 35.57
CA SER A 199 19.33 -2.80 35.73
C SER A 199 17.81 -2.85 35.66
N SER A 200 17.29 -3.73 34.82
CA SER A 200 15.86 -4.02 34.65
C SER A 200 15.30 -4.80 35.83
N PRO A 201 14.03 -4.61 36.21
CA PRO A 201 13.35 -5.41 37.25
C PRO A 201 12.78 -6.73 36.66
N PRO A 202 12.56 -7.76 37.51
CA PRO A 202 12.26 -9.12 37.08
C PRO A 202 10.77 -9.35 36.79
N VAL A 203 10.51 -10.19 35.80
CA VAL A 203 9.19 -10.70 35.37
C VAL A 203 8.70 -11.80 36.34
N PRO A 204 7.43 -11.86 36.74
CA PRO A 204 6.88 -12.92 37.59
C PRO A 204 6.61 -14.21 36.82
N ARG A 205 7.00 -15.32 37.45
CA ARG A 205 6.75 -16.71 37.01
C ARG A 205 5.34 -17.15 37.35
N ALA A 206 4.67 -17.84 36.45
CA ALA A 206 3.45 -18.63 36.68
C ALA A 206 3.77 -20.05 37.16
N PRO A 207 2.82 -20.78 37.83
CA PRO A 207 3.13 -21.87 38.74
C PRO A 207 3.21 -23.28 38.10
N ARG A 208 4.01 -24.11 38.73
CA ARG A 208 4.23 -25.53 38.43
C ARG A 208 3.07 -26.41 38.88
N ALA A 209 2.79 -27.46 38.11
CA ALA A 209 2.11 -28.67 38.59
C ALA A 209 3.09 -29.86 38.68
N ASP A 210 2.92 -30.65 39.75
CA ASP A 210 3.79 -31.68 40.30
C ASP A 210 3.77 -33.01 39.54
N GLN A 211 4.87 -33.63 39.52
CA GLN A 211 5.43 -34.86 40.07
C GLN A 211 5.27 -36.19 39.28
N ALA A 212 6.42 -36.76 38.96
CA ALA A 212 6.76 -38.13 39.41
C ALA A 212 8.26 -38.39 39.20
N ARG A 213 8.87 -38.88 40.26
CA ARG A 213 10.30 -39.23 40.41
C ARG A 213 10.68 -40.52 39.68
N HIS A 214 11.90 -40.56 39.09
CA HIS A 214 12.83 -41.70 39.39
C HIS A 214 14.28 -41.22 39.19
N GLU A 215 15.09 -41.52 40.17
CA GLU A 215 16.54 -41.42 40.34
C GLU A 215 17.26 -42.24 39.23
N GLU A 216 18.41 -41.91 38.70
CA GLU A 216 19.73 -41.77 39.28
C GLU A 216 20.80 -41.35 38.27
N SER A 217 21.80 -40.73 38.81
CA SER A 217 23.22 -40.72 38.51
C SER A 217 23.77 -39.98 37.30
N GLY A 218 24.70 -39.10 37.70
CA GLY A 218 25.43 -38.15 37.00
C GLY A 218 26.49 -38.63 35.99
N GLY A 219 26.99 -37.63 35.25
CA GLY A 219 28.17 -37.75 34.37
C GLY A 219 28.23 -36.65 33.37
N ALA A 220 29.09 -35.70 33.63
CA ALA A 220 29.57 -34.72 32.63
C ALA A 220 30.16 -35.47 31.43
N ALA A 221 29.80 -35.10 30.23
CA ALA A 221 30.45 -35.58 29.03
C ALA A 221 30.78 -34.42 28.11
N GLU A 222 32.06 -34.19 27.93
CA GLU A 222 32.67 -33.41 26.86
C GLU A 222 32.28 -33.98 25.46
N PRO A 223 32.35 -33.20 24.38
CA PRO A 223 32.05 -33.66 23.05
C PRO A 223 33.10 -34.64 22.53
N SER A 224 32.73 -35.91 22.45
CA SER A 224 33.60 -36.95 21.91
C SER A 224 33.62 -36.93 20.39
N ARG A 225 34.84 -36.80 19.85
CA ARG A 225 35.19 -37.19 18.49
C ARG A 225 34.78 -38.67 18.27
N VAL A 226 33.90 -38.90 17.30
CA VAL A 226 33.57 -40.25 16.86
C VAL A 226 34.75 -40.75 15.99
N ALA A 227 35.60 -41.54 16.61
CA ALA A 227 36.51 -42.42 15.89
C ALA A 227 35.77 -43.68 15.51
N GLY A 228 35.64 -43.97 14.22
CA GLY A 228 35.04 -45.19 13.70
C GLY A 228 35.73 -46.43 14.16
N ARG A 229 34.97 -47.36 14.70
CA ARG A 229 35.40 -48.74 15.05
C ARG A 229 35.39 -49.57 13.74
N PRO A 230 36.43 -50.33 13.43
CA PRO A 230 36.41 -51.16 12.25
C PRO A 230 35.54 -52.43 12.52
N VAL A 231 34.50 -52.60 11.72
CA VAL A 231 33.79 -53.86 11.64
C VAL A 231 34.56 -54.72 10.64
N ALA A 232 35.18 -55.77 11.19
CA ALA A 232 35.70 -56.85 10.39
C ALA A 232 34.53 -57.73 9.90
N GLY A 233 34.31 -57.70 8.60
CA GLY A 233 33.37 -58.59 7.90
C GLY A 233 33.88 -58.71 6.46
N GLY A 234 34.52 -59.79 6.13
CA GLY A 234 35.10 -60.07 4.79
C GLY A 234 34.01 -60.22 3.72
N GLY A 235 34.20 -59.53 2.70
CA GLY A 235 33.62 -59.65 1.39
C GLY A 235 34.48 -58.83 0.44
N GLY A 236 35.36 -59.45 -0.28
CA GLY A 236 36.25 -58.82 -1.25
C GLY A 236 35.42 -58.15 -2.37
N GLN A 237 35.18 -56.85 -2.19
CA GLN A 237 34.85 -56.00 -3.35
C GLN A 237 36.18 -55.73 -4.07
N ALA A 238 36.35 -56.28 -5.24
CA ALA A 238 37.42 -55.98 -6.18
C ALA A 238 37.58 -54.46 -6.28
N ASP A 239 38.79 -53.92 -6.12
CA ASP A 239 39.12 -52.54 -6.42
C ASP A 239 38.73 -52.29 -7.86
N VAL A 240 37.61 -51.62 -8.07
CA VAL A 240 37.12 -51.25 -9.43
C VAL A 240 38.14 -50.28 -10.00
N ALA A 241 38.86 -50.73 -11.08
CA ALA A 241 39.90 -49.95 -11.71
C ALA A 241 39.35 -48.69 -12.36
N TYR A 242 40.18 -47.63 -12.44
CA TYR A 242 39.88 -46.46 -13.28
C TYR A 242 39.86 -46.91 -14.76
N ASP A 243 38.93 -46.37 -15.55
CA ASP A 243 38.87 -46.59 -16.96
C ASP A 243 39.99 -45.83 -17.72
N GLU A 244 40.02 -45.98 -19.06
CA GLU A 244 40.96 -45.29 -19.94
C GLU A 244 40.93 -43.77 -19.88
N HIS A 245 39.80 -43.22 -19.32
CA HIS A 245 39.62 -41.77 -19.10
C HIS A 245 39.95 -41.36 -17.68
N GLY A 246 40.48 -42.26 -16.83
CA GLY A 246 40.84 -41.98 -15.42
C GLY A 246 39.61 -41.79 -14.52
N VAL A 247 38.48 -42.38 -14.88
CA VAL A 247 37.24 -42.31 -14.12
C VAL A 247 36.84 -43.66 -13.58
N ARG A 248 36.57 -43.78 -12.30
CA ARG A 248 35.97 -44.92 -11.67
C ARG A 248 34.42 -44.74 -11.54
N PRO A 249 33.62 -45.81 -11.69
CA PRO A 249 32.22 -45.72 -11.41
C PRO A 249 31.93 -45.10 -10.02
N ALA A 250 30.94 -44.22 -9.97
CA ALA A 250 30.43 -43.68 -8.72
C ALA A 250 29.63 -44.72 -7.97
N PRO A 251 29.57 -44.67 -6.61
CA PRO A 251 28.51 -45.36 -5.88
C PRO A 251 27.12 -44.97 -6.42
N ALA A 252 26.28 -45.99 -6.68
CA ALA A 252 24.92 -45.76 -7.14
C ALA A 252 24.14 -44.97 -6.05
N LEU A 253 23.31 -44.06 -6.52
CA LEU A 253 22.28 -43.45 -5.62
C LEU A 253 21.25 -44.49 -5.24
N GLY A 254 20.75 -44.43 -4.01
CA GLY A 254 19.57 -45.18 -3.61
C GLY A 254 18.37 -44.80 -4.46
N ASP A 255 17.49 -45.77 -4.80
CA ASP A 255 16.32 -45.51 -5.66
C ASP A 255 15.43 -44.40 -5.10
N GLU A 256 15.30 -44.28 -3.80
CA GLU A 256 14.52 -43.23 -3.11
C GLU A 256 15.18 -41.85 -3.27
N GLU A 257 16.47 -41.73 -3.04
CA GLU A 257 17.23 -40.48 -3.19
C GLU A 257 17.18 -40.00 -4.65
N ARG A 258 17.41 -40.95 -5.60
CA ARG A 258 17.29 -40.68 -7.02
C ARG A 258 15.89 -40.16 -7.40
N ARG A 259 14.85 -40.81 -6.90
CA ARG A 259 13.46 -40.41 -7.17
C ARG A 259 13.18 -39.03 -6.61
N ARG A 260 13.55 -38.75 -5.34
CA ARG A 260 13.39 -37.44 -4.71
C ARG A 260 14.14 -36.34 -5.46
N LEU A 261 15.38 -36.60 -5.87
CA LEU A 261 16.17 -35.64 -6.63
C LEU A 261 15.51 -35.30 -7.96
N LEU A 262 15.10 -36.31 -8.72
CA LEU A 262 14.49 -36.14 -10.04
C LEU A 262 13.09 -35.54 -9.99
N SER A 263 12.31 -35.80 -8.93
CA SER A 263 11.00 -35.18 -8.71
C SER A 263 11.10 -33.77 -8.13
N GLY A 264 12.29 -33.29 -7.76
CA GLY A 264 12.47 -31.99 -7.12
C GLY A 264 12.09 -31.95 -5.62
N ALA A 265 11.91 -33.11 -4.99
CA ALA A 265 11.51 -33.23 -3.59
C ALA A 265 12.71 -33.53 -2.66
N HIS A 266 13.92 -33.25 -3.06
CA HIS A 266 15.12 -33.51 -2.26
C HIS A 266 15.54 -32.24 -1.50
N HIS A 267 15.62 -32.32 -0.15
CA HIS A 267 15.93 -31.16 0.70
C HIS A 267 17.40 -30.75 0.68
N ALA A 268 18.31 -31.69 0.41
CA ALA A 268 19.74 -31.44 0.42
C ALA A 268 20.41 -31.92 -0.89
N PRO A 269 20.07 -31.33 -2.04
CA PRO A 269 20.66 -31.75 -3.33
C PRO A 269 22.18 -31.55 -3.37
N HIS A 270 22.73 -30.65 -2.57
CA HIS A 270 24.18 -30.42 -2.45
C HIS A 270 24.93 -31.58 -1.79
N ASP A 271 24.25 -32.49 -1.06
CA ASP A 271 24.86 -33.68 -0.49
C ASP A 271 25.05 -34.79 -1.57
N LEU A 272 24.27 -34.70 -2.65
CA LEU A 272 24.31 -35.66 -3.74
C LEU A 272 25.03 -35.13 -4.99
N LEU A 273 24.76 -33.87 -5.34
CA LEU A 273 25.33 -33.16 -6.49
C LEU A 273 26.57 -32.38 -6.08
N GLY A 274 27.43 -32.08 -7.04
CA GLY A 274 28.69 -31.41 -6.77
C GLY A 274 29.85 -32.36 -6.68
N ALA A 275 30.85 -32.01 -5.88
CA ALA A 275 32.07 -32.74 -5.66
C ALA A 275 32.21 -33.20 -4.20
N HIS A 276 32.42 -34.50 -3.97
CA HIS A 276 32.43 -35.07 -2.63
C HIS A 276 33.67 -35.97 -2.43
N PRO A 277 34.38 -35.87 -1.31
CA PRO A 277 35.46 -36.77 -0.97
C PRO A 277 34.91 -38.19 -0.75
N VAL A 278 35.51 -39.20 -1.39
CA VAL A 278 35.13 -40.60 -1.25
C VAL A 278 36.41 -41.48 -1.14
N ARG A 279 36.22 -42.72 -0.72
CA ARG A 279 37.36 -43.66 -0.68
C ARG A 279 37.94 -43.81 -2.08
N GLY A 280 39.20 -43.44 -2.28
CA GLY A 280 39.94 -43.55 -3.52
C GLY A 280 39.81 -42.34 -4.45
N GLY A 281 39.28 -41.19 -4.02
CA GLY A 281 39.26 -39.99 -4.85
C GLY A 281 38.17 -38.99 -4.50
N VAL A 282 37.79 -38.19 -5.47
CA VAL A 282 36.68 -37.23 -5.38
C VAL A 282 35.60 -37.69 -6.36
N LEU A 283 34.39 -37.89 -5.83
CA LEU A 283 33.17 -38.12 -6.60
C LEU A 283 32.71 -36.78 -7.15
N PHE A 284 32.42 -36.74 -8.46
CA PHE A 284 31.67 -35.67 -9.11
C PHE A 284 30.33 -36.24 -9.54
N ARG A 285 29.27 -35.54 -9.24
CA ARG A 285 27.92 -35.88 -9.72
C ARG A 285 27.16 -34.60 -10.08
N CYS A 286 26.54 -34.59 -11.24
CA CYS A 286 25.76 -33.47 -11.74
C CYS A 286 24.48 -33.92 -12.43
N LEU A 287 23.47 -33.10 -12.33
CA LEU A 287 22.19 -33.25 -13.00
C LEU A 287 22.14 -32.25 -14.17
N ARG A 288 22.20 -32.81 -15.41
CA ARG A 288 22.16 -32.03 -16.64
C ARG A 288 21.21 -32.71 -17.65
N PRO A 289 19.90 -32.43 -17.54
CA PRO A 289 18.93 -32.91 -18.51
C PRO A 289 19.36 -32.56 -19.93
N TYR A 290 19.06 -33.41 -20.85
CA TYR A 290 19.38 -33.27 -22.31
C TYR A 290 20.87 -33.23 -22.68
N ALA A 291 21.81 -33.25 -21.73
CA ALA A 291 23.23 -33.30 -22.08
C ALA A 291 23.61 -34.66 -22.71
N ARG A 292 24.40 -34.61 -23.80
CA ARG A 292 25.00 -35.78 -24.41
C ARG A 292 26.19 -36.29 -23.62
N SER A 293 26.94 -35.39 -23.04
CA SER A 293 28.07 -35.72 -22.18
C SER A 293 28.43 -34.59 -21.23
N VAL A 294 29.03 -34.95 -20.10
CA VAL A 294 29.61 -34.02 -19.13
C VAL A 294 31.05 -34.42 -18.86
N THR A 295 31.97 -33.47 -18.96
CA THR A 295 33.37 -33.63 -18.64
C THR A 295 33.78 -32.69 -17.49
N VAL A 296 34.43 -33.22 -16.46
CA VAL A 296 35.01 -32.41 -15.40
C VAL A 296 36.40 -31.95 -15.83
N ALA A 297 36.62 -30.67 -15.83
CA ALA A 297 37.93 -30.03 -15.97
C ALA A 297 38.46 -29.58 -14.60
N ALA A 298 39.45 -30.23 -14.05
CA ALA A 298 39.94 -30.01 -12.70
C ALA A 298 41.41 -30.34 -12.56
N ALA A 299 42.23 -29.52 -11.90
CA ALA A 299 43.65 -29.76 -11.63
C ALA A 299 44.46 -30.20 -12.88
N GLY A 300 44.14 -29.66 -14.06
CA GLY A 300 44.75 -30.01 -15.33
C GLY A 300 44.25 -31.32 -15.97
N LEU A 301 43.34 -32.03 -15.34
CA LEU A 301 42.67 -33.22 -15.86
C LEU A 301 41.39 -32.83 -16.60
N ARG A 302 41.06 -33.60 -17.64
CA ARG A 302 39.76 -33.63 -18.27
C ARG A 302 39.20 -35.03 -18.22
N ALA A 303 38.15 -35.25 -17.47
CA ALA A 303 37.59 -36.59 -17.26
C ALA A 303 36.09 -36.59 -17.59
N ARG A 304 35.72 -37.44 -18.57
CA ARG A 304 34.32 -37.60 -18.99
C ARG A 304 33.57 -38.42 -17.94
N LEU A 305 32.48 -37.84 -17.37
CA LEU A 305 31.63 -38.54 -16.43
C LEU A 305 30.76 -39.59 -17.15
N ARG A 306 30.34 -40.61 -16.43
CA ARG A 306 29.46 -41.65 -16.91
C ARG A 306 28.01 -41.22 -16.78
N ALA A 307 27.22 -41.42 -17.82
CA ALA A 307 25.78 -41.21 -17.79
C ALA A 307 25.10 -42.31 -16.94
N GLU A 308 24.28 -41.88 -15.96
CA GLU A 308 23.47 -42.77 -15.13
C GLU A 308 22.01 -42.86 -15.59
N GLY A 309 21.64 -42.15 -16.64
CA GLY A 309 20.26 -41.95 -17.10
C GLY A 309 19.61 -40.71 -16.46
N ASP A 310 18.47 -40.29 -17.04
CA ASP A 310 17.66 -39.15 -16.53
C ASP A 310 18.43 -37.83 -16.33
N GLY A 311 19.48 -37.63 -17.16
CA GLY A 311 20.34 -36.45 -17.08
C GLY A 311 21.36 -36.45 -15.95
N LEU A 312 21.47 -37.53 -15.19
CA LEU A 312 22.49 -37.71 -14.16
C LEU A 312 23.80 -38.21 -14.77
N PHE A 313 24.91 -37.56 -14.39
CA PHE A 313 26.25 -37.93 -14.74
C PHE A 313 27.14 -37.99 -13.50
N SER A 314 27.96 -39.04 -13.36
CA SER A 314 28.85 -39.17 -12.25
C SER A 314 30.14 -39.89 -12.54
N GLY A 315 31.11 -39.77 -11.67
CA GLY A 315 32.40 -40.48 -11.73
C GLY A 315 33.30 -40.08 -10.59
N VAL A 316 34.19 -41.02 -10.21
CA VAL A 316 35.22 -40.77 -9.19
C VAL A 316 36.55 -40.55 -9.87
N LEU A 317 37.20 -39.40 -9.60
CA LEU A 317 38.51 -39.05 -10.12
C LEU A 317 39.56 -39.25 -9.01
N PRO A 318 40.80 -39.63 -9.38
CA PRO A 318 41.90 -39.93 -8.44
C PRO A 318 42.51 -38.63 -7.85
N LEU A 319 41.69 -37.81 -7.23
CA LEU A 319 42.07 -36.56 -6.61
C LEU A 319 42.11 -36.70 -5.07
N ARG A 320 43.08 -36.06 -4.40
CA ARG A 320 43.17 -36.11 -2.94
C ARG A 320 42.25 -35.17 -2.20
N GLU A 321 41.89 -34.07 -2.88
CA GLU A 321 41.04 -32.99 -2.35
C GLU A 321 40.14 -32.45 -3.45
N ILE A 322 39.11 -31.72 -3.11
CA ILE A 322 38.21 -31.07 -4.09
C ILE A 322 38.92 -29.82 -4.64
N PRO A 323 39.31 -29.82 -5.95
CA PRO A 323 39.94 -28.66 -6.55
C PRO A 323 38.94 -27.61 -7.00
N ASP A 324 39.44 -26.49 -7.51
CA ASP A 324 38.59 -25.66 -8.41
C ASP A 324 38.38 -26.44 -9.70
N TYR A 325 37.12 -26.50 -10.18
CA TYR A 325 36.74 -27.26 -11.35
C TYR A 325 35.68 -26.57 -12.15
N ARG A 326 35.54 -27.00 -13.41
CA ARG A 326 34.50 -26.62 -14.34
C ARG A 326 33.83 -27.86 -14.91
N LEU A 327 32.57 -27.69 -15.29
CA LEU A 327 31.83 -28.67 -16.07
C LEU A 327 31.81 -28.24 -17.54
N LEU A 328 32.35 -29.11 -18.44
CA LEU A 328 32.20 -28.98 -19.88
C LEU A 328 31.02 -29.85 -20.26
N VAL A 329 29.93 -29.22 -20.62
CA VAL A 329 28.66 -29.91 -20.93
C VAL A 329 28.38 -29.81 -22.41
N THR A 330 28.27 -30.96 -23.08
CA THR A 330 27.97 -31.04 -24.50
C THR A 330 26.49 -31.39 -24.69
N TYR A 331 25.78 -30.52 -25.35
CA TYR A 331 24.41 -30.69 -25.80
C TYR A 331 24.37 -31.03 -27.29
N GLU A 332 23.19 -31.06 -27.91
CA GLU A 332 23.05 -31.35 -29.32
C GLU A 332 23.73 -30.29 -30.19
N ASP A 333 23.50 -29.02 -29.85
CA ASP A 333 23.91 -27.87 -30.67
C ASP A 333 24.90 -26.93 -29.97
N ALA A 334 25.36 -27.28 -28.75
CA ALA A 334 26.22 -26.40 -27.94
C ALA A 334 27.18 -27.19 -27.04
N GLU A 335 28.33 -26.61 -26.79
CA GLU A 335 29.25 -26.99 -25.73
C GLU A 335 29.44 -25.82 -24.79
N LEU A 336 29.20 -26.04 -23.51
CA LEU A 336 29.22 -25.00 -22.45
C LEU A 336 30.25 -25.35 -21.40
N GLU A 337 31.05 -24.35 -20.99
CA GLU A 337 31.91 -24.44 -19.81
C GLU A 337 31.24 -23.71 -18.65
N LEU A 338 30.91 -24.44 -17.57
CA LEU A 338 30.10 -23.95 -16.47
C LEU A 338 30.79 -24.11 -15.14
N HIS A 339 30.52 -23.19 -14.19
CA HIS A 339 30.68 -23.50 -12.79
C HIS A 339 29.55 -24.43 -12.33
N ASP A 340 29.85 -25.37 -11.47
CA ASP A 340 28.85 -26.22 -10.85
C ASP A 340 28.18 -25.43 -9.69
N PRO A 341 26.85 -25.17 -9.69
CA PRO A 341 26.20 -24.45 -8.59
C PRO A 341 26.26 -25.22 -7.26
N TYR A 342 26.37 -26.54 -7.31
CA TYR A 342 26.38 -27.40 -6.11
C TYR A 342 27.73 -27.45 -5.38
N ARG A 343 28.76 -26.77 -5.88
CA ARG A 343 30.04 -26.63 -5.19
C ARG A 343 30.06 -25.56 -4.10
N PHE A 344 29.09 -24.67 -4.08
CA PHE A 344 29.10 -23.48 -3.23
C PHE A 344 28.47 -23.74 -1.88
N LEU A 345 29.10 -23.20 -0.82
CA LEU A 345 28.56 -23.19 0.54
C LEU A 345 27.30 -22.32 0.64
N PRO A 346 26.50 -22.47 1.72
CA PRO A 346 25.41 -21.54 2.00
C PRO A 346 25.90 -20.09 2.08
N THR A 347 25.06 -19.16 1.62
CA THR A 347 25.36 -17.73 1.64
C THR A 347 24.72 -17.02 2.81
N LEU A 348 23.60 -17.56 3.35
CA LEU A 348 22.95 -17.05 4.55
C LEU A 348 23.65 -17.56 5.81
N GLY A 349 23.83 -16.66 6.78
CA GLY A 349 24.40 -16.99 8.09
C GLY A 349 23.37 -17.55 9.06
N GLU A 350 23.86 -18.11 10.16
CA GLU A 350 23.01 -18.63 11.24
C GLU A 350 22.14 -17.54 11.87
N LEU A 351 22.63 -16.30 11.93
CA LEU A 351 21.88 -15.17 12.47
C LEU A 351 20.66 -14.83 11.61
N ASP A 352 20.81 -14.78 10.27
CA ASP A 352 19.69 -14.52 9.36
C ASP A 352 18.62 -15.59 9.50
N LEU A 353 19.04 -16.87 9.51
CA LEU A 353 18.13 -18.00 9.66
C LEU A 353 17.41 -18.02 11.01
N HIS A 354 18.10 -17.64 12.08
CA HIS A 354 17.51 -17.52 13.41
C HIS A 354 16.47 -16.39 13.44
N LEU A 355 16.78 -15.20 12.94
CA LEU A 355 15.88 -14.06 12.90
C LEU A 355 14.67 -14.31 12.01
N ILE A 356 14.83 -14.99 10.87
CA ILE A 356 13.73 -15.41 10.00
C ILE A 356 12.82 -16.40 10.75
N GLY A 357 13.40 -17.41 11.40
CA GLY A 357 12.64 -18.41 12.16
C GLY A 357 11.91 -17.85 13.39
N GLU A 358 12.36 -16.73 13.96
CA GLU A 358 11.66 -15.97 15.00
C GLU A 358 10.66 -14.94 14.47
N GLY A 359 10.65 -14.69 13.15
CA GLY A 359 9.82 -13.65 12.55
C GLY A 359 10.24 -12.23 12.97
N ARG A 360 11.55 -11.95 13.06
CA ARG A 360 12.13 -10.69 13.57
C ARG A 360 13.21 -10.09 12.71
N HIS A 361 13.34 -10.52 11.47
CA HIS A 361 14.34 -10.01 10.56
C HIS A 361 13.90 -8.69 9.93
N GLU A 362 14.21 -7.56 10.56
CA GLU A 362 13.74 -6.23 10.12
C GLU A 362 14.25 -5.80 8.73
N GLU A 363 15.34 -6.39 8.24
CA GLU A 363 15.90 -6.19 6.91
C GLU A 363 15.72 -7.45 6.04
N LEU A 364 14.56 -8.07 6.10
CA LEU A 364 14.27 -9.35 5.45
C LEU A 364 14.59 -9.35 3.95
N TRP A 365 14.42 -8.22 3.28
CA TRP A 365 14.73 -8.03 1.85
C TRP A 365 16.22 -8.15 1.52
N ARG A 366 17.13 -8.13 2.51
CA ARG A 366 18.57 -8.37 2.34
C ARG A 366 18.92 -9.85 2.45
N ALA A 367 18.07 -10.63 3.11
CA ALA A 367 18.24 -12.07 3.30
C ALA A 367 17.51 -12.89 2.23
N LEU A 368 16.24 -12.61 1.98
CA LEU A 368 15.42 -13.30 1.00
C LEU A 368 15.41 -12.59 -0.36
N GLY A 369 15.03 -13.32 -1.42
CA GLY A 369 14.98 -12.82 -2.79
C GLY A 369 16.21 -13.14 -3.62
N ALA A 370 16.37 -12.47 -4.75
CA ALA A 370 17.51 -12.61 -5.67
C ALA A 370 18.53 -11.49 -5.44
N HIS A 371 19.79 -11.88 -5.15
CA HIS A 371 20.87 -10.95 -4.85
C HIS A 371 22.10 -11.22 -5.72
N PRO A 372 22.40 -10.36 -6.70
CA PRO A 372 23.68 -10.38 -7.39
C PRO A 372 24.83 -10.19 -6.41
N MET A 373 25.80 -11.12 -6.43
CA MET A 373 26.94 -11.07 -5.51
C MET A 373 28.14 -11.84 -6.04
N THR A 374 29.29 -11.64 -5.40
CA THR A 374 30.44 -12.53 -5.59
C THR A 374 30.55 -13.47 -4.39
N HIS A 375 30.40 -14.77 -4.62
CA HIS A 375 30.50 -15.80 -3.60
C HIS A 375 31.64 -16.77 -3.90
N GLN A 376 32.51 -17.00 -2.93
CA GLN A 376 33.72 -17.83 -3.07
C GLN A 376 34.54 -17.47 -4.33
N GLY A 377 34.64 -16.17 -4.64
CA GLY A 377 35.43 -15.66 -5.77
C GLY A 377 34.73 -15.77 -7.15
N VAL A 378 33.46 -16.16 -7.19
CA VAL A 378 32.68 -16.29 -8.44
C VAL A 378 31.47 -15.36 -8.40
N SER A 379 31.29 -14.58 -9.46
CA SER A 379 30.13 -13.71 -9.63
C SER A 379 28.92 -14.52 -10.06
N GLY A 380 27.76 -14.19 -9.46
CA GLY A 380 26.50 -14.85 -9.73
C GLY A 380 25.38 -14.22 -8.90
N THR A 381 24.26 -14.91 -8.79
CA THR A 381 23.11 -14.48 -7.99
C THR A 381 22.75 -15.54 -6.96
N ARG A 382 22.57 -15.12 -5.71
CA ARG A 382 21.91 -15.91 -4.66
C ARG A 382 20.41 -15.80 -4.86
N PHE A 383 19.71 -16.92 -4.85
CA PHE A 383 18.25 -17.01 -4.83
C PHE A 383 17.81 -17.68 -3.54
N THR A 384 16.94 -17.01 -2.81
CA THR A 384 16.42 -17.50 -1.50
C THR A 384 14.94 -17.24 -1.41
N VAL A 385 14.18 -18.23 -0.90
CA VAL A 385 12.73 -18.13 -0.71
C VAL A 385 12.31 -18.86 0.56
N TRP A 386 11.33 -18.29 1.26
CA TRP A 386 10.67 -18.93 2.40
C TRP A 386 9.47 -19.75 1.94
N ALA A 387 9.54 -21.07 2.09
CA ALA A 387 8.51 -22.03 1.68
C ALA A 387 8.55 -23.25 2.61
N PRO A 388 8.11 -23.11 3.87
CA PRO A 388 8.30 -24.14 4.91
C PRO A 388 7.51 -25.42 4.67
N ASN A 389 6.41 -25.37 3.92
CA ASN A 389 5.59 -26.56 3.64
C ASN A 389 5.94 -27.23 2.30
N ALA A 390 6.88 -26.69 1.52
CA ALA A 390 7.31 -27.26 0.25
C ALA A 390 8.03 -28.60 0.46
N LEU A 391 7.74 -29.61 -0.35
CA LEU A 391 8.55 -30.83 -0.44
C LEU A 391 9.90 -30.59 -1.10
N GLY A 392 9.99 -29.56 -1.93
CA GLY A 392 11.20 -29.11 -2.57
C GLY A 392 10.94 -27.86 -3.42
N VAL A 393 12.01 -27.14 -3.70
CA VAL A 393 11.98 -25.96 -4.55
C VAL A 393 13.03 -26.08 -5.64
N ARG A 394 12.68 -25.71 -6.87
CA ARG A 394 13.60 -25.56 -7.98
C ARG A 394 13.62 -24.13 -8.44
N LEU A 395 14.78 -23.69 -8.89
CA LEU A 395 14.91 -22.40 -9.56
C LEU A 395 14.71 -22.58 -11.06
N THR A 396 13.90 -21.74 -11.69
CA THR A 396 13.70 -21.70 -13.14
C THR A 396 13.75 -20.26 -13.64
N GLY A 397 14.04 -20.08 -14.92
CA GLY A 397 14.14 -18.78 -15.53
C GLY A 397 14.51 -18.82 -17.01
N ASP A 398 14.76 -17.66 -17.60
CA ASP A 398 15.21 -17.53 -18.99
C ASP A 398 16.57 -18.25 -19.22
N PHE A 399 17.43 -18.27 -18.21
CA PHE A 399 18.71 -18.96 -18.20
C PHE A 399 18.59 -20.50 -18.17
N THR A 400 17.39 -21.05 -17.94
CA THR A 400 17.08 -22.49 -18.01
C THR A 400 16.05 -22.82 -19.08
N TYR A 401 15.65 -21.85 -19.91
CA TYR A 401 14.50 -21.98 -20.81
C TYR A 401 13.22 -22.40 -20.07
N TRP A 402 13.09 -21.97 -18.81
CA TRP A 402 11.97 -22.25 -17.92
C TRP A 402 11.80 -23.73 -17.52
N ASP A 403 12.87 -24.54 -17.63
CA ASP A 403 12.96 -25.89 -17.07
C ASP A 403 13.81 -25.89 -15.79
N GLY A 404 13.16 -26.02 -14.65
CA GLY A 404 13.81 -26.04 -13.32
C GLY A 404 14.50 -27.36 -12.95
N THR A 405 14.39 -28.40 -13.77
CA THR A 405 14.85 -29.77 -13.43
C THR A 405 16.31 -29.82 -13.03
N ALA A 406 17.17 -29.02 -13.64
CA ALA A 406 18.61 -29.00 -13.37
C ALA A 406 19.02 -28.27 -12.07
N LEU A 407 18.10 -27.50 -11.45
CA LEU A 407 18.40 -26.55 -10.41
C LEU A 407 17.56 -26.73 -9.11
N PRO A 408 17.52 -27.95 -8.51
CA PRO A 408 16.94 -28.11 -7.19
C PRO A 408 17.72 -27.29 -6.15
N MET A 409 16.97 -26.56 -5.31
CA MET A 409 17.50 -25.74 -4.22
C MET A 409 17.67 -26.58 -2.94
N ARG A 410 18.60 -26.17 -2.06
CA ARG A 410 18.76 -26.79 -0.73
C ARG A 410 17.84 -26.11 0.28
N SER A 411 17.29 -26.89 1.20
CA SER A 411 16.65 -26.41 2.41
C SER A 411 17.71 -26.01 3.44
N LEU A 412 17.52 -24.86 4.10
CA LEU A 412 18.36 -24.40 5.20
C LEU A 412 17.76 -24.80 6.57
N GLY A 413 17.27 -26.03 6.65
CA GLY A 413 16.79 -26.66 7.88
C GLY A 413 15.44 -26.11 8.37
N GLY A 414 15.32 -25.96 9.70
CA GLY A 414 14.06 -25.59 10.35
C GLY A 414 13.56 -24.15 10.07
N SER A 415 14.35 -23.32 9.41
CA SER A 415 13.96 -21.95 9.02
C SER A 415 12.88 -21.91 7.93
N GLY A 416 12.68 -23.01 7.20
CA GLY A 416 11.79 -23.05 6.02
C GLY A 416 12.35 -22.32 4.79
N VAL A 417 13.59 -21.87 4.84
CA VAL A 417 14.25 -21.14 3.72
C VAL A 417 14.90 -22.14 2.78
N TRP A 418 14.73 -21.90 1.48
CA TRP A 418 15.41 -22.59 0.38
C TRP A 418 16.40 -21.67 -0.29
N GLU A 419 17.54 -22.21 -0.71
CA GLU A 419 18.65 -21.43 -1.25
C GLU A 419 19.35 -22.14 -2.41
N LEU A 420 19.77 -21.33 -3.40
CA LEU A 420 20.75 -21.72 -4.42
C LEU A 420 21.56 -20.49 -4.85
N PHE A 421 22.89 -20.62 -4.84
CA PHE A 421 23.75 -19.67 -5.54
C PHE A 421 23.98 -20.13 -6.97
N LEU A 422 23.62 -19.30 -7.96
CA LEU A 422 23.76 -19.63 -9.37
C LEU A 422 24.83 -18.76 -10.02
N PRO A 423 25.99 -19.35 -10.34
CA PRO A 423 27.09 -18.64 -11.00
C PRO A 423 26.71 -18.14 -12.40
N GLY A 424 27.20 -16.94 -12.73
CA GLY A 424 27.06 -16.38 -14.08
C GLY A 424 25.69 -15.80 -14.42
N VAL A 425 24.71 -15.92 -13.54
CA VAL A 425 23.43 -15.22 -13.64
C VAL A 425 23.53 -13.87 -12.94
N GLY A 426 23.12 -12.81 -13.59
CA GLY A 426 23.22 -11.44 -13.10
C GLY A 426 21.97 -10.63 -13.28
N GLU A 427 22.11 -9.31 -13.16
CA GLU A 427 21.02 -8.36 -13.30
C GLU A 427 20.29 -8.49 -14.64
N GLY A 428 18.97 -8.36 -14.59
CA GLY A 428 18.08 -8.47 -15.75
C GLY A 428 17.57 -9.89 -16.03
N ALA A 429 18.15 -10.93 -15.42
CA ALA A 429 17.68 -12.30 -15.59
C ALA A 429 16.25 -12.47 -15.04
N LEU A 430 15.42 -13.18 -15.79
CA LEU A 430 14.05 -13.50 -15.41
C LEU A 430 14.01 -14.83 -14.66
N TYR A 431 13.27 -14.89 -13.54
CA TYR A 431 13.18 -16.12 -12.76
C TYR A 431 11.83 -16.30 -12.08
N LYS A 432 11.57 -17.55 -11.69
CA LYS A 432 10.50 -18.00 -10.78
C LYS A 432 10.99 -19.15 -9.92
N PHE A 433 10.25 -19.42 -8.83
CA PHE A 433 10.41 -20.64 -8.06
C PHE A 433 9.39 -21.68 -8.51
N GLU A 434 9.85 -22.89 -8.80
CA GLU A 434 9.00 -24.06 -9.03
C GLU A 434 8.91 -24.84 -7.70
N ILE A 435 7.74 -24.76 -7.07
CA ILE A 435 7.51 -25.39 -5.77
C ILE A 435 6.87 -26.76 -5.96
N THR A 436 7.49 -27.79 -5.37
CA THR A 436 6.94 -29.13 -5.29
C THR A 436 6.03 -29.21 -4.07
N ARG A 437 4.73 -29.39 -4.30
CA ARG A 437 3.71 -29.43 -3.26
C ARG A 437 3.58 -30.81 -2.65
N HIS A 438 2.85 -30.92 -1.52
CA HIS A 438 2.59 -32.19 -0.82
C HIS A 438 1.85 -33.25 -1.66
N ASP A 439 1.05 -32.82 -2.64
CA ASP A 439 0.36 -33.72 -3.58
C ASP A 439 1.27 -34.22 -4.70
N GLY A 440 2.53 -33.82 -4.71
CA GLY A 440 3.52 -34.14 -5.75
C GLY A 440 3.40 -33.27 -7.00
N GLY A 441 2.44 -32.34 -7.05
CA GLY A 441 2.31 -31.36 -8.11
C GLY A 441 3.34 -30.24 -8.01
N HIS A 442 3.55 -29.52 -9.12
CA HIS A 442 4.45 -28.37 -9.18
C HIS A 442 3.66 -27.09 -9.41
N SER A 443 4.09 -25.99 -8.78
CA SER A 443 3.53 -24.65 -8.96
C SER A 443 4.64 -23.66 -9.25
N LEU A 444 4.49 -22.85 -10.31
CA LEU A 444 5.40 -21.76 -10.61
C LEU A 444 4.96 -20.51 -9.83
N ARG A 445 5.86 -19.97 -9.01
CA ARG A 445 5.62 -18.81 -8.15
C ARG A 445 6.58 -17.67 -8.49
N ALA A 446 6.05 -16.45 -8.56
CA ALA A 446 6.89 -15.26 -8.49
C ALA A 446 7.56 -15.19 -7.12
N ASP A 447 8.68 -14.52 -7.04
CA ASP A 447 9.37 -14.30 -5.76
C ASP A 447 8.62 -13.25 -4.92
N PRO A 448 8.15 -13.57 -3.71
CA PRO A 448 7.50 -12.60 -2.83
C PRO A 448 8.39 -11.40 -2.46
N MET A 449 9.71 -11.59 -2.52
CA MET A 449 10.72 -10.58 -2.19
C MET A 449 11.34 -9.93 -3.43
N ALA A 450 10.74 -10.12 -4.61
CA ALA A 450 11.24 -9.54 -5.85
C ALA A 450 11.27 -8.00 -5.75
N ARG A 451 12.45 -7.41 -5.97
CA ARG A 451 12.63 -5.96 -6.00
C ARG A 451 12.31 -5.34 -7.35
N ARG A 452 12.13 -6.19 -8.37
CA ARG A 452 11.69 -5.82 -9.71
C ARG A 452 10.95 -6.98 -10.34
N THR A 453 9.92 -6.67 -11.12
CA THR A 453 9.09 -7.63 -11.85
C THR A 453 9.09 -7.31 -13.35
N GLU A 454 8.62 -8.26 -14.16
CA GLU A 454 8.17 -7.95 -15.51
C GLU A 454 6.94 -7.04 -15.45
N CYS A 455 6.70 -6.31 -16.54
CA CYS A 455 5.46 -5.56 -16.72
C CYS A 455 4.30 -6.53 -17.00
N PRO A 456 3.19 -6.46 -16.30
CA PRO A 456 2.00 -7.25 -16.58
C PRO A 456 1.54 -7.14 -18.06
N PRO A 457 1.00 -8.22 -18.67
CA PRO A 457 0.56 -9.47 -18.03
C PRO A 457 1.65 -10.52 -17.77
N ALA A 458 2.91 -10.23 -18.06
CA ALA A 458 4.02 -11.10 -17.67
C ALA A 458 4.18 -11.11 -16.13
N THR A 459 4.70 -12.22 -15.59
CA THR A 459 4.64 -12.47 -14.15
C THR A 459 5.96 -12.97 -13.54
N ALA A 460 7.06 -12.88 -14.27
CA ALA A 460 8.34 -13.28 -13.71
C ALA A 460 8.95 -12.18 -12.83
N SER A 461 9.71 -12.61 -11.85
CA SER A 461 10.59 -11.77 -11.07
C SER A 461 11.86 -11.47 -11.87
N VAL A 462 12.46 -10.30 -11.64
CA VAL A 462 13.66 -9.85 -12.36
C VAL A 462 14.79 -9.65 -11.37
N VAL A 463 15.95 -10.22 -11.62
CA VAL A 463 17.16 -9.97 -10.82
C VAL A 463 17.54 -8.49 -10.95
N HIS A 464 17.60 -7.78 -9.82
CA HIS A 464 17.85 -6.35 -9.80
C HIS A 464 18.92 -5.97 -8.76
N ALA A 465 19.82 -5.07 -9.18
CA ALA A 465 20.72 -4.34 -8.32
C ALA A 465 20.50 -2.85 -8.54
N SER A 466 20.29 -2.10 -7.47
CA SER A 466 20.11 -0.65 -7.58
C SER A 466 21.45 0.04 -7.85
N HIS A 467 21.44 0.95 -8.82
CA HIS A 467 22.56 1.83 -9.17
C HIS A 467 22.21 3.31 -8.94
N HIS A 468 21.03 3.59 -8.38
CA HIS A 468 20.62 4.96 -8.05
C HIS A 468 21.56 5.56 -7.00
N ARG A 469 21.81 6.86 -7.15
CA ARG A 469 22.54 7.68 -6.19
C ARG A 469 21.64 8.81 -5.75
N TRP A 470 21.35 8.84 -4.48
CA TRP A 470 20.49 9.85 -3.88
C TRP A 470 21.16 11.23 -3.89
N GLY A 471 20.36 12.26 -4.11
CA GLY A 471 20.75 13.68 -4.05
C GLY A 471 19.92 14.46 -3.02
N ASP A 472 19.28 13.76 -2.10
CA ASP A 472 18.29 14.27 -1.15
C ASP A 472 18.77 14.37 0.30
N GLU A 473 20.09 14.34 0.56
CA GLU A 473 20.65 14.34 1.91
C GLU A 473 20.14 15.51 2.77
N ALA A 474 19.92 16.67 2.16
CA ALA A 474 19.38 17.84 2.85
C ALA A 474 17.92 17.66 3.29
N TRP A 475 17.13 16.94 2.50
CA TRP A 475 15.78 16.56 2.84
C TRP A 475 15.76 15.57 4.00
N MET A 476 16.53 14.49 3.89
CA MET A 476 16.62 13.43 4.91
C MET A 476 17.05 13.97 6.27
N ALA A 477 18.06 14.85 6.31
CA ALA A 477 18.50 15.51 7.55
C ALA A 477 17.40 16.40 8.17
N ARG A 478 16.59 17.08 7.34
CA ARG A 478 15.45 17.89 7.81
C ARG A 478 14.34 17.00 8.34
N ARG A 479 14.01 15.91 7.64
CA ARG A 479 13.00 14.92 8.05
C ARG A 479 13.31 14.34 9.41
N GLU A 480 14.53 13.89 9.64
CA GLU A 480 14.97 13.27 10.92
C GLU A 480 14.72 14.18 12.13
N GLY A 481 14.86 15.50 11.99
CA GLY A 481 14.60 16.48 13.04
C GLY A 481 13.16 17.01 13.09
N GLY A 482 12.30 16.63 12.16
CA GLY A 482 10.95 17.19 12.00
C GLY A 482 9.93 16.61 12.97
N ARG A 483 8.96 17.48 13.36
CA ARG A 483 7.75 17.10 14.09
C ARG A 483 6.56 17.37 13.20
N VAL A 484 6.12 16.37 12.43
CA VAL A 484 5.08 16.52 11.39
C VAL A 484 3.79 17.17 11.93
N HIS A 485 3.40 16.86 13.16
CA HIS A 485 2.20 17.43 13.79
C HIS A 485 2.28 18.96 13.99
N GLU A 486 3.48 19.50 14.21
CA GLU A 486 3.75 20.91 14.48
C GLU A 486 4.18 21.69 13.22
N LEU A 487 4.05 21.08 12.03
CA LEU A 487 4.45 21.65 10.74
C LEU A 487 3.26 21.79 9.80
N PRO A 488 3.33 22.70 8.81
CA PRO A 488 2.34 22.71 7.74
C PRO A 488 2.40 21.40 6.98
N PHE A 489 1.24 20.79 6.79
CA PHE A 489 1.10 19.49 6.13
C PHE A 489 -0.14 19.51 5.24
N SER A 490 0.07 19.67 3.95
CA SER A 490 -0.96 19.58 2.91
C SER A 490 -0.50 18.62 1.84
N VAL A 491 -1.40 17.72 1.43
CA VAL A 491 -1.11 16.55 0.61
C VAL A 491 -1.84 16.66 -0.72
N TYR A 492 -1.12 16.45 -1.80
CA TYR A 492 -1.67 16.24 -3.14
C TYR A 492 -1.68 14.74 -3.43
N GLU A 493 -2.85 14.11 -3.39
CA GLU A 493 -3.00 12.69 -3.69
C GLU A 493 -3.01 12.46 -5.20
N VAL A 494 -2.23 11.50 -5.68
CA VAL A 494 -2.03 11.29 -7.12
C VAL A 494 -1.94 9.83 -7.51
N HIS A 495 -2.70 9.43 -8.54
CA HIS A 495 -2.52 8.16 -9.24
C HIS A 495 -1.54 8.37 -10.40
N LEU A 496 -0.29 7.93 -10.22
CA LEU A 496 0.80 8.19 -11.16
C LEU A 496 0.51 7.76 -12.61
N PRO A 497 -0.07 6.56 -12.88
CA PRO A 497 -0.32 6.13 -14.25
C PRO A 497 -1.30 7.01 -15.02
N SER A 498 -2.27 7.64 -14.32
CA SER A 498 -3.31 8.46 -14.94
C SER A 498 -3.15 9.97 -14.74
N TRP A 499 -2.22 10.44 -13.89
CA TRP A 499 -2.00 11.87 -13.72
C TRP A 499 -1.71 12.58 -15.07
N ARG A 500 -0.87 11.98 -15.87
CA ARG A 500 -0.71 12.26 -17.30
C ARG A 500 -0.39 10.95 -18.01
N PRO A 501 -1.36 10.32 -18.66
CA PRO A 501 -1.21 8.98 -19.23
C PRO A 501 -0.01 8.85 -20.16
N GLY A 502 0.73 7.75 -20.03
CA GLY A 502 1.88 7.43 -20.87
C GLY A 502 3.22 7.99 -20.40
N LEU A 503 3.28 8.72 -19.28
CA LEU A 503 4.53 9.16 -18.69
C LEU A 503 5.21 8.04 -17.90
N THR A 504 6.53 7.98 -18.00
CA THR A 504 7.40 7.14 -17.16
C THR A 504 7.75 7.86 -15.85
N TYR A 505 8.27 7.13 -14.84
CA TYR A 505 8.78 7.73 -13.60
C TYR A 505 9.75 8.89 -13.86
N ARG A 506 10.66 8.75 -14.84
CA ARG A 506 11.61 9.83 -15.18
C ARG A 506 10.95 11.04 -15.79
N GLN A 507 9.89 10.86 -16.57
CA GLN A 507 9.13 11.97 -17.13
C GLN A 507 8.24 12.64 -16.07
N LEU A 508 7.67 11.85 -15.16
CA LEU A 508 6.95 12.35 -13.99
C LEU A 508 7.88 13.18 -13.10
N ALA A 509 9.12 12.74 -12.87
CA ALA A 509 10.13 13.48 -12.12
C ALA A 509 10.45 14.87 -12.69
N GLN A 510 10.21 15.08 -13.99
CA GLN A 510 10.39 16.39 -14.63
C GLN A 510 9.18 17.31 -14.48
N GLN A 511 7.98 16.75 -14.29
CA GLN A 511 6.74 17.53 -14.37
C GLN A 511 6.02 17.64 -13.02
N LEU A 512 5.88 16.56 -12.29
CA LEU A 512 5.10 16.49 -11.04
C LEU A 512 5.68 17.41 -9.95
N PRO A 513 7.01 17.41 -9.68
CA PRO A 513 7.57 18.28 -8.64
C PRO A 513 7.33 19.77 -8.91
N ALA A 514 7.43 20.18 -10.16
CA ALA A 514 7.21 21.59 -10.54
C ALA A 514 5.74 21.98 -10.35
N TYR A 515 4.80 21.10 -10.71
CA TYR A 515 3.36 21.34 -10.58
C TYR A 515 2.93 21.42 -9.11
N VAL A 516 3.33 20.45 -8.31
CA VAL A 516 2.98 20.38 -6.88
C VAL A 516 3.59 21.55 -6.10
N LYS A 517 4.82 21.93 -6.44
CA LYS A 517 5.49 23.09 -5.85
C LYS A 517 4.81 24.41 -6.20
N ASP A 518 4.35 24.58 -7.45
CA ASP A 518 3.58 25.77 -7.87
C ASP A 518 2.28 25.90 -7.07
N LEU A 519 1.61 24.78 -6.80
CA LEU A 519 0.41 24.72 -5.97
C LEU A 519 0.69 24.90 -4.47
N GLY A 520 1.95 24.79 -4.02
CA GLY A 520 2.35 25.00 -2.64
C GLY A 520 2.03 23.85 -1.69
N PHE A 521 1.68 22.65 -2.18
CA PHE A 521 1.54 21.47 -1.36
C PHE A 521 2.89 21.05 -0.76
N THR A 522 2.85 20.54 0.46
CA THR A 522 4.04 20.11 1.19
C THR A 522 4.43 18.66 0.89
N HIS A 523 3.45 17.82 0.56
CA HIS A 523 3.62 16.41 0.29
C HIS A 523 2.82 15.97 -0.94
N VAL A 524 3.26 14.88 -1.55
CA VAL A 524 2.44 14.07 -2.44
C VAL A 524 2.11 12.75 -1.76
N GLU A 525 0.91 12.24 -1.95
CA GLU A 525 0.54 10.87 -1.61
C GLU A 525 0.33 10.09 -2.91
N LEU A 526 1.14 9.06 -3.10
CA LEU A 526 1.07 8.20 -4.25
C LEU A 526 0.12 7.05 -3.97
N MET A 527 -1.02 6.98 -4.67
CA MET A 527 -1.86 5.78 -4.68
C MET A 527 -0.98 4.55 -4.94
N PRO A 528 -1.40 3.31 -4.60
CA PRO A 528 -0.50 2.19 -4.46
C PRO A 528 0.45 2.01 -5.66
N VAL A 529 1.75 2.12 -5.39
CA VAL A 529 2.81 1.99 -6.39
C VAL A 529 3.43 0.60 -6.43
N ALA A 530 3.07 -0.28 -5.50
CA ALA A 530 3.52 -1.67 -5.51
C ALA A 530 3.00 -2.42 -6.74
N GLU A 531 3.76 -3.41 -7.23
CA GLU A 531 3.37 -4.12 -8.45
C GLU A 531 2.07 -4.93 -8.27
N HIS A 532 1.20 -4.82 -9.25
CA HIS A 532 -0.13 -5.43 -9.27
C HIS A 532 -0.50 -5.89 -10.69
N PRO A 533 -1.28 -6.98 -10.87
CA PRO A 533 -1.57 -7.53 -12.19
C PRO A 533 -2.61 -6.72 -12.97
N PHE A 534 -3.59 -6.16 -12.27
CA PHE A 534 -4.76 -5.51 -12.87
C PHE A 534 -4.75 -4.01 -12.63
N GLY A 535 -4.60 -3.22 -13.71
CA GLY A 535 -4.55 -1.75 -13.63
C GLY A 535 -5.83 -1.11 -13.09
N GLY A 536 -7.00 -1.71 -13.35
CA GLY A 536 -8.29 -1.25 -12.83
C GLY A 536 -8.47 -1.44 -11.32
N SER A 537 -7.54 -2.10 -10.63
CA SER A 537 -7.49 -2.11 -9.16
C SER A 537 -6.80 -0.88 -8.57
N TRP A 538 -6.30 0.04 -9.42
CA TRP A 538 -5.55 1.23 -9.04
C TRP A 538 -4.31 0.95 -8.17
N GLY A 539 -3.87 -0.31 -8.12
CA GLY A 539 -2.77 -0.79 -7.30
C GLY A 539 -3.17 -1.46 -5.99
N TYR A 540 -4.46 -1.50 -5.62
CA TYR A 540 -4.90 -2.11 -4.35
C TYR A 540 -4.89 -3.65 -4.35
N GLN A 541 -4.66 -4.32 -5.49
CA GLN A 541 -4.49 -5.77 -5.57
C GLN A 541 -3.01 -6.15 -5.77
N VAL A 542 -2.22 -5.96 -4.73
CA VAL A 542 -0.76 -6.10 -4.76
C VAL A 542 -0.33 -7.56 -4.90
N THR A 543 0.59 -7.82 -5.85
CA THR A 543 1.26 -9.12 -6.02
C THR A 543 2.78 -9.05 -5.83
N GLY A 544 3.36 -7.85 -5.92
CA GLY A 544 4.80 -7.62 -5.73
C GLY A 544 5.07 -6.55 -4.68
N PHE A 545 5.01 -6.93 -3.39
CA PHE A 545 5.10 -6.00 -2.24
C PHE A 545 6.42 -5.23 -2.17
N TYR A 546 7.51 -5.79 -2.70
CA TYR A 546 8.85 -5.21 -2.66
C TYR A 546 9.30 -4.58 -3.99
N ALA A 547 8.40 -4.49 -4.98
CA ALA A 547 8.70 -3.91 -6.28
C ALA A 547 7.75 -2.76 -6.62
N PRO A 548 8.25 -1.58 -7.02
CA PRO A 548 7.39 -0.58 -7.64
C PRO A 548 6.94 -1.08 -9.01
N THR A 549 5.73 -0.68 -9.44
CA THR A 549 5.14 -1.17 -10.69
C THR A 549 6.04 -0.93 -11.90
N ALA A 550 6.27 -1.97 -12.66
CA ALA A 550 7.10 -1.95 -13.85
C ALA A 550 6.47 -1.18 -15.04
N ARG A 551 5.18 -0.80 -14.94
CA ARG A 551 4.46 -0.05 -15.98
C ARG A 551 5.08 1.31 -16.27
N LEU A 552 5.67 1.94 -15.26
CA LEU A 552 6.20 3.30 -15.34
C LEU A 552 7.74 3.32 -15.44
N GLY A 553 8.42 2.19 -15.27
CA GLY A 553 9.87 2.11 -15.34
C GLY A 553 10.50 1.12 -14.38
N THR A 554 11.77 1.33 -14.09
CA THR A 554 12.56 0.51 -13.16
C THR A 554 12.45 1.03 -11.72
N PRO A 555 12.85 0.23 -10.71
CA PRO A 555 12.95 0.71 -9.33
C PRO A 555 13.89 1.93 -9.17
N ASP A 556 14.96 1.99 -9.92
CA ASP A 556 15.86 3.15 -9.92
C ASP A 556 15.22 4.40 -10.56
N ASP A 557 14.30 4.22 -11.51
CA ASP A 557 13.52 5.32 -12.07
C ASP A 557 12.50 5.85 -11.05
N PHE A 558 11.93 4.97 -10.23
CA PHE A 558 11.07 5.39 -9.12
C PHE A 558 11.87 6.13 -8.04
N LYS A 559 13.05 5.61 -7.64
CA LYS A 559 13.98 6.34 -6.74
C LYS A 559 14.30 7.74 -7.28
N HIS A 560 14.49 7.86 -8.59
CA HIS A 560 14.74 9.16 -9.22
C HIS A 560 13.54 10.12 -9.12
N LEU A 561 12.30 9.62 -9.18
CA LEU A 561 11.10 10.44 -8.97
C LEU A 561 11.04 10.97 -7.52
N VAL A 562 11.25 10.09 -6.54
CA VAL A 562 11.27 10.47 -5.12
C VAL A 562 12.37 11.49 -4.83
N ASP A 563 13.57 11.24 -5.33
CA ASP A 563 14.72 12.17 -5.20
C ASP A 563 14.41 13.56 -5.80
N ALA A 564 13.75 13.61 -6.96
CA ALA A 564 13.34 14.87 -7.58
C ALA A 564 12.29 15.63 -6.76
N LEU A 565 11.35 14.94 -6.12
CA LEU A 565 10.36 15.53 -5.22
C LEU A 565 11.03 16.08 -3.96
N HIS A 566 11.95 15.34 -3.35
CA HIS A 566 12.72 15.79 -2.19
C HIS A 566 13.59 17.03 -2.50
N GLN A 567 14.25 17.05 -3.66
CA GLN A 567 15.03 18.21 -4.11
C GLN A 567 14.14 19.44 -4.40
N ALA A 568 12.88 19.22 -4.76
CA ALA A 568 11.89 20.31 -4.88
C ALA A 568 11.37 20.80 -3.52
N GLY A 569 11.64 20.07 -2.43
CA GLY A 569 11.18 20.37 -1.08
C GLY A 569 9.82 19.76 -0.75
N ILE A 570 9.43 18.68 -1.44
CA ILE A 570 8.13 18.00 -1.33
C ILE A 570 8.37 16.61 -0.76
N GLY A 571 7.66 16.25 0.32
CA GLY A 571 7.66 14.91 0.90
C GLY A 571 6.83 13.92 0.08
N VAL A 572 7.13 12.64 0.24
CA VAL A 572 6.47 11.55 -0.50
C VAL A 572 5.84 10.57 0.46
N LEU A 573 4.53 10.43 0.38
CA LEU A 573 3.76 9.39 1.05
C LEU A 573 3.41 8.31 0.03
N VAL A 574 3.32 7.07 0.49
CA VAL A 574 2.87 5.94 -0.33
C VAL A 574 1.66 5.30 0.32
N ASP A 575 0.66 5.04 -0.49
CA ASP A 575 -0.47 4.22 -0.09
C ASP A 575 -0.04 2.76 -0.06
N TRP A 576 -0.03 2.18 1.14
CA TRP A 576 0.49 0.85 1.44
C TRP A 576 -0.64 -0.08 1.86
N VAL A 577 -0.72 -1.25 1.22
CA VAL A 577 -1.85 -2.18 1.30
C VAL A 577 -1.46 -3.46 2.05
N PRO A 578 -1.39 -3.46 3.40
CA PRO A 578 -1.08 -4.66 4.19
C PRO A 578 -2.31 -5.48 4.57
N ALA A 579 -3.52 -5.04 4.18
CA ALA A 579 -4.76 -5.67 4.61
C ALA A 579 -5.04 -6.97 3.84
N HIS A 580 -4.72 -7.01 2.57
CA HIS A 580 -5.12 -8.12 1.71
C HIS A 580 -4.24 -8.27 0.46
N PHE A 581 -4.42 -9.37 -0.28
CA PHE A 581 -3.78 -9.64 -1.56
C PHE A 581 -4.68 -10.47 -2.47
N PRO A 582 -4.51 -10.41 -3.82
CA PRO A 582 -5.36 -11.13 -4.76
C PRO A 582 -5.06 -12.64 -4.77
N LYS A 583 -6.02 -13.42 -5.28
CA LYS A 583 -5.98 -14.90 -5.32
C LYS A 583 -5.19 -15.46 -6.51
N ASP A 584 -4.28 -14.70 -7.07
CA ASP A 584 -3.47 -15.10 -8.22
C ASP A 584 -2.59 -16.31 -7.89
N ALA A 585 -2.80 -17.40 -8.61
CA ALA A 585 -2.13 -18.68 -8.36
C ALA A 585 -0.62 -18.67 -8.56
N TRP A 586 -0.05 -17.62 -9.15
CA TRP A 586 1.37 -17.46 -9.35
C TRP A 586 2.03 -16.52 -8.31
N ALA A 587 1.23 -15.90 -7.44
CA ALA A 587 1.64 -14.99 -6.38
C ALA A 587 1.55 -15.63 -4.98
N LEU A 588 1.04 -14.92 -3.97
CA LEU A 588 1.09 -15.34 -2.57
C LEU A 588 0.08 -16.41 -2.19
N ALA A 589 -1.09 -16.48 -2.85
CA ALA A 589 -2.17 -17.39 -2.46
C ALA A 589 -1.70 -18.85 -2.48
N GLU A 590 -1.86 -19.57 -1.35
CA GLU A 590 -1.39 -20.95 -1.16
C GLU A 590 0.05 -21.14 -1.66
N PHE A 591 0.94 -20.23 -1.32
CA PHE A 591 2.25 -20.04 -1.94
C PHE A 591 3.06 -21.34 -2.08
N ASP A 592 3.14 -22.12 -1.02
CA ASP A 592 3.88 -23.39 -1.01
C ASP A 592 2.97 -24.65 -1.06
N GLY A 593 1.72 -24.46 -1.55
CA GLY A 593 0.72 -25.51 -1.72
C GLY A 593 -0.23 -25.65 -0.54
N ARG A 594 -0.19 -24.72 0.41
CA ARG A 594 -1.10 -24.57 1.56
C ARG A 594 -1.25 -23.09 1.89
N PRO A 595 -2.29 -22.69 2.63
CA PRO A 595 -2.37 -21.36 3.21
C PRO A 595 -1.10 -21.06 4.01
N LEU A 596 -0.34 -20.07 3.57
CA LEU A 596 0.96 -19.67 4.12
C LEU A 596 0.95 -18.20 4.57
N TYR A 597 0.66 -17.30 3.64
CA TYR A 597 0.50 -15.86 3.89
C TYR A 597 -0.90 -15.53 4.41
N GLU A 598 -1.89 -16.32 4.05
CA GLU A 598 -3.28 -16.24 4.51
C GLU A 598 -3.57 -17.22 5.65
N PRO A 599 -4.60 -16.93 6.50
CA PRO A 599 -5.07 -17.85 7.52
C PRO A 599 -5.58 -19.17 6.93
N ALA A 600 -5.35 -20.27 7.66
CA ALA A 600 -5.88 -21.58 7.28
C ALA A 600 -7.41 -21.72 7.45
N ASP A 601 -8.02 -20.87 8.27
CA ASP A 601 -9.48 -20.80 8.43
C ASP A 601 -10.08 -19.97 7.29
N PRO A 602 -10.91 -20.57 6.40
CA PRO A 602 -11.53 -19.84 5.30
C PRO A 602 -12.42 -18.67 5.72
N LEU A 603 -12.99 -18.72 6.94
CA LEU A 603 -13.82 -17.64 7.49
C LEU A 603 -12.97 -16.45 7.95
N ARG A 604 -11.66 -16.61 8.09
CA ARG A 604 -10.69 -15.54 8.38
C ARG A 604 -9.90 -15.14 7.15
N ALA A 605 -9.68 -16.07 6.22
CA ALA A 605 -8.84 -15.85 5.05
C ALA A 605 -9.50 -15.04 3.94
N ALA A 606 -10.82 -15.22 3.72
CA ALA A 606 -11.49 -14.58 2.59
C ALA A 606 -11.94 -13.17 2.95
N HIS A 607 -11.62 -12.20 2.08
CA HIS A 607 -12.21 -10.86 2.13
C HIS A 607 -13.41 -10.79 1.18
N PRO A 608 -14.66 -10.74 1.70
CA PRO A 608 -15.85 -10.89 0.87
C PRO A 608 -16.07 -9.77 -0.15
N ASP A 609 -15.80 -8.51 0.26
CA ASP A 609 -16.09 -7.32 -0.54
C ASP A 609 -15.20 -7.21 -1.77
N TRP A 610 -13.91 -7.60 -1.64
CA TRP A 610 -12.91 -7.42 -2.69
C TRP A 610 -12.50 -8.72 -3.38
N GLY A 611 -13.01 -9.87 -2.90
CA GLY A 611 -12.68 -11.18 -3.44
C GLY A 611 -11.22 -11.60 -3.21
N THR A 612 -10.51 -10.93 -2.33
CA THR A 612 -9.09 -11.10 -1.98
C THR A 612 -8.91 -12.07 -0.81
N LEU A 613 -7.66 -12.25 -0.37
CA LEU A 613 -7.29 -12.97 0.85
C LEU A 613 -6.71 -11.99 1.86
N GLU A 614 -7.01 -12.18 3.15
CA GLU A 614 -6.38 -11.45 4.26
C GLU A 614 -5.05 -12.09 4.64
N PHE A 615 -4.13 -11.32 5.23
CA PHE A 615 -2.88 -11.84 5.76
C PHE A 615 -3.08 -12.53 7.12
N ASP A 616 -2.30 -13.60 7.39
CA ASP A 616 -2.23 -14.26 8.69
C ASP A 616 -1.30 -13.47 9.65
N TYR A 617 -1.83 -12.42 10.28
CA TYR A 617 -1.09 -11.60 11.24
C TYR A 617 -0.67 -12.37 12.50
N GLY A 618 -1.29 -13.53 12.76
CA GLY A 618 -0.91 -14.42 13.85
C GLY A 618 0.39 -15.19 13.59
N ARG A 619 0.77 -15.35 12.32
CA ARG A 619 2.01 -16.00 11.91
C ARG A 619 3.17 -15.00 11.96
N THR A 620 4.14 -15.23 12.82
CA THR A 620 5.24 -14.28 13.08
C THR A 620 6.06 -13.97 11.82
N GLU A 621 6.28 -14.96 10.95
CA GLU A 621 7.03 -14.75 9.69
C GLU A 621 6.26 -13.90 8.67
N VAL A 622 4.92 -14.01 8.62
CA VAL A 622 4.05 -13.17 7.77
C VAL A 622 4.02 -11.74 8.31
N ARG A 623 3.89 -11.59 9.63
CA ARG A 623 4.02 -10.29 10.30
C ARG A 623 5.37 -9.64 9.98
N ASN A 624 6.46 -10.42 10.08
CA ASN A 624 7.80 -9.96 9.73
C ASN A 624 7.92 -9.56 8.26
N PHE A 625 7.30 -10.30 7.33
CA PHE A 625 7.25 -9.95 5.91
C PHE A 625 6.64 -8.56 5.71
N LEU A 626 5.53 -8.24 6.39
CA LEU A 626 4.85 -6.94 6.28
C LEU A 626 5.60 -5.83 7.00
N VAL A 627 6.10 -6.06 8.23
CA VAL A 627 6.88 -5.06 8.98
C VAL A 627 8.16 -4.69 8.23
N ALA A 628 8.89 -5.69 7.73
CA ALA A 628 10.08 -5.45 6.93
C ALA A 628 9.75 -4.73 5.60
N ASN A 629 8.57 -4.97 5.02
CA ASN A 629 8.12 -4.26 3.81
C ASN A 629 7.85 -2.77 4.08
N ALA A 630 7.20 -2.43 5.20
CA ALA A 630 7.01 -1.04 5.61
C ALA A 630 8.35 -0.31 5.79
N VAL A 631 9.31 -0.95 6.47
CA VAL A 631 10.67 -0.40 6.64
C VAL A 631 11.39 -0.28 5.29
N TYR A 632 11.24 -1.26 4.41
CA TYR A 632 11.85 -1.28 3.08
C TYR A 632 11.47 -0.06 2.23
N TRP A 633 10.19 0.30 2.18
CA TRP A 633 9.75 1.51 1.47
C TRP A 633 10.39 2.77 2.04
N CYS A 634 10.50 2.87 3.37
CA CYS A 634 11.09 4.02 4.03
C CYS A 634 12.61 4.11 3.89
N GLU A 635 13.34 2.98 3.92
CA GLU A 635 14.80 2.95 3.87
C GLU A 635 15.36 2.88 2.44
N GLU A 636 14.77 2.05 1.57
CA GLU A 636 15.31 1.83 0.22
C GLU A 636 14.78 2.86 -0.80
N PHE A 637 13.58 3.42 -0.56
CA PHE A 637 12.98 4.41 -1.43
C PHE A 637 12.85 5.80 -0.79
N HIS A 638 13.35 5.99 0.42
CA HIS A 638 13.31 7.24 1.19
C HIS A 638 11.90 7.83 1.40
N ILE A 639 10.86 6.98 1.39
CA ILE A 639 9.47 7.40 1.57
C ILE A 639 9.29 8.05 2.96
N ASP A 640 8.58 9.19 3.00
CA ASP A 640 8.38 10.01 4.20
C ASP A 640 7.16 9.60 5.03
N GLY A 641 6.28 8.78 4.48
CA GLY A 641 5.15 8.24 5.23
C GLY A 641 4.38 7.18 4.48
N LEU A 642 3.63 6.40 5.24
CA LEU A 642 2.77 5.34 4.74
C LEU A 642 1.31 5.66 5.10
N ARG A 643 0.46 5.85 4.12
CA ARG A 643 -0.98 5.72 4.32
C ARG A 643 -1.30 4.24 4.29
N VAL A 644 -1.88 3.73 5.36
CA VAL A 644 -2.18 2.32 5.55
C VAL A 644 -3.63 2.09 5.18
N ASP A 645 -3.82 1.37 4.09
CA ASP A 645 -5.10 1.05 3.49
C ASP A 645 -5.93 0.10 4.36
N ALA A 646 -7.24 0.33 4.41
CA ALA A 646 -8.26 -0.56 4.94
C ALA A 646 -7.99 -1.06 6.38
N VAL A 647 -7.49 -0.22 7.28
CA VAL A 647 -7.19 -0.58 8.68
C VAL A 647 -8.40 -1.16 9.40
N ALA A 648 -9.60 -0.63 9.14
CA ALA A 648 -10.84 -1.14 9.72
C ALA A 648 -11.07 -2.63 9.38
N SER A 649 -10.77 -3.06 8.17
CA SER A 649 -10.92 -4.46 7.75
C SER A 649 -9.97 -5.41 8.48
N MET A 650 -8.79 -4.91 8.85
CA MET A 650 -7.82 -5.69 9.63
C MET A 650 -8.24 -5.83 11.10
N LEU A 651 -8.83 -4.77 11.68
CA LEU A 651 -9.15 -4.71 13.11
C LEU A 651 -10.35 -5.57 13.53
N TYR A 652 -11.25 -5.89 12.58
CA TYR A 652 -12.50 -6.54 12.91
C TYR A 652 -12.70 -7.83 12.13
N LEU A 653 -12.76 -8.97 12.84
CA LEU A 653 -13.02 -10.31 12.28
C LEU A 653 -14.41 -10.46 11.66
N ASP A 654 -15.35 -9.59 12.02
CA ASP A 654 -16.71 -9.54 11.48
C ASP A 654 -16.88 -8.47 10.38
N TYR A 655 -15.81 -7.84 9.91
CA TYR A 655 -15.88 -6.81 8.88
C TYR A 655 -16.54 -7.35 7.60
N SER A 656 -17.61 -6.70 7.16
CA SER A 656 -18.42 -7.08 5.99
C SER A 656 -18.91 -8.54 5.98
N ARG A 657 -19.10 -9.14 7.16
CA ARG A 657 -19.56 -10.53 7.32
C ARG A 657 -20.85 -10.60 8.11
N GLU A 658 -21.73 -11.49 7.70
CA GLU A 658 -22.97 -11.76 8.41
C GLU A 658 -22.72 -12.65 9.66
N PRO A 659 -23.61 -12.64 10.64
CA PRO A 659 -23.51 -13.53 11.79
C PRO A 659 -23.35 -14.99 11.37
N GLY A 660 -22.31 -15.67 11.86
CA GLY A 660 -21.95 -17.05 11.51
C GLY A 660 -21.04 -17.19 10.28
N GLN A 661 -20.62 -16.08 9.65
CA GLN A 661 -19.66 -16.08 8.55
C GLN A 661 -18.26 -15.62 8.98
N TRP A 662 -18.00 -15.54 10.28
CA TRP A 662 -16.71 -15.18 10.84
C TRP A 662 -16.40 -15.97 12.10
N THR A 663 -15.13 -16.09 12.44
CA THR A 663 -14.63 -16.81 13.63
C THR A 663 -14.16 -15.79 14.66
N PRO A 664 -14.72 -15.79 15.89
CA PRO A 664 -14.34 -14.86 16.94
C PRO A 664 -12.89 -15.08 17.41
N ASN A 665 -12.34 -14.06 18.09
CA ASN A 665 -11.03 -14.15 18.72
C ASN A 665 -11.04 -15.11 19.93
N ALA A 666 -9.88 -15.33 20.56
CA ALA A 666 -9.71 -16.24 21.71
C ALA A 666 -10.55 -15.87 22.94
N HIS A 667 -11.08 -14.64 23.00
CA HIS A 667 -11.93 -14.14 24.08
C HIS A 667 -13.42 -14.10 23.71
N GLY A 668 -13.77 -14.54 22.50
CA GLY A 668 -15.12 -14.51 21.97
C GLY A 668 -15.55 -13.17 21.37
N GLY A 669 -14.64 -12.20 21.27
CA GLY A 669 -14.86 -10.88 20.66
C GLY A 669 -14.63 -10.87 19.16
N ARG A 670 -14.95 -9.73 18.54
CA ARG A 670 -14.78 -9.51 17.09
C ARG A 670 -13.46 -8.84 16.73
N GLU A 671 -12.72 -8.33 17.69
CA GLU A 671 -11.45 -7.65 17.48
C GLU A 671 -10.38 -8.64 17.01
N ASN A 672 -9.67 -8.36 15.95
CA ASN A 672 -8.53 -9.14 15.47
C ASN A 672 -7.28 -8.76 16.25
N LEU A 673 -7.02 -9.48 17.34
CA LEU A 673 -5.91 -9.19 18.26
C LEU A 673 -4.54 -9.37 17.59
N ASP A 674 -4.44 -10.24 16.60
CA ASP A 674 -3.22 -10.48 15.84
C ASP A 674 -2.90 -9.27 14.95
N ALA A 675 -3.92 -8.68 14.32
CA ALA A 675 -3.78 -7.45 13.54
C ALA A 675 -3.45 -6.23 14.42
N VAL A 676 -4.06 -6.12 15.61
CA VAL A 676 -3.70 -5.07 16.58
C VAL A 676 -2.21 -5.17 16.94
N ALA A 677 -1.73 -6.37 17.27
CA ALA A 677 -0.32 -6.58 17.59
C ALA A 677 0.60 -6.27 16.41
N PHE A 678 0.20 -6.63 15.18
CA PHE A 678 0.91 -6.30 13.95
C PHE A 678 1.04 -4.79 13.74
N LEU A 679 -0.07 -4.05 13.81
CA LEU A 679 -0.08 -2.60 13.61
C LEU A 679 0.77 -1.87 14.64
N GLN A 680 0.71 -2.30 15.90
CA GLN A 680 1.55 -1.77 16.98
C GLN A 680 3.05 -2.02 16.73
N GLU A 681 3.41 -3.23 16.31
CA GLU A 681 4.78 -3.61 15.98
C GLU A 681 5.30 -2.85 14.76
N MET A 682 4.49 -2.76 13.71
CA MET A 682 4.81 -2.03 12.48
C MET A 682 5.10 -0.55 12.79
N ASN A 683 4.18 0.15 13.46
CA ASN A 683 4.35 1.55 13.81
C ASN A 683 5.59 1.78 14.69
N ALA A 684 5.76 0.97 15.74
CA ALA A 684 6.91 1.07 16.63
C ALA A 684 8.24 0.83 15.89
N THR A 685 8.27 -0.11 14.96
CA THR A 685 9.47 -0.44 14.19
C THR A 685 9.80 0.64 13.16
N VAL A 686 8.80 1.13 12.40
CA VAL A 686 8.98 2.21 11.42
C VAL A 686 9.51 3.48 12.11
N TYR A 687 8.89 3.93 13.19
CA TYR A 687 9.35 5.14 13.91
C TYR A 687 10.74 4.99 14.54
N ARG A 688 11.09 3.80 14.99
CA ARG A 688 12.43 3.53 15.54
C ARG A 688 13.50 3.50 14.46
N ARG A 689 13.17 2.90 13.28
CA ARG A 689 14.12 2.72 12.19
C ARG A 689 14.26 3.95 11.30
N CYS A 690 13.17 4.66 11.09
CA CYS A 690 13.04 5.74 10.13
C CYS A 690 12.56 7.04 10.82
N PRO A 691 13.42 7.75 11.56
CA PRO A 691 13.03 8.97 12.26
C PRO A 691 12.43 10.02 11.32
N GLY A 692 11.34 10.66 11.76
CA GLY A 692 10.62 11.69 11.00
C GLY A 692 9.63 11.18 9.95
N VAL A 693 9.54 9.86 9.73
CA VAL A 693 8.48 9.24 8.93
C VAL A 693 7.14 9.34 9.66
N ILE A 694 6.03 9.43 8.93
CA ILE A 694 4.67 9.45 9.48
C ILE A 694 3.86 8.25 8.96
N THR A 695 3.07 7.63 9.82
CA THR A 695 2.08 6.63 9.40
C THR A 695 0.67 7.20 9.57
N ILE A 696 -0.19 6.96 8.59
CA ILE A 696 -1.54 7.52 8.48
C ILE A 696 -2.51 6.35 8.32
N ALA A 697 -3.48 6.21 9.23
CA ALA A 697 -4.47 5.14 9.13
C ALA A 697 -5.68 5.58 8.30
N GLU A 698 -6.06 4.77 7.32
CA GLU A 698 -7.42 4.80 6.79
C GLU A 698 -8.28 3.89 7.67
N GLU A 699 -8.95 4.51 8.65
CA GLU A 699 -9.79 3.81 9.63
C GLU A 699 -11.06 4.63 9.88
N SER A 700 -12.21 4.06 9.52
CA SER A 700 -13.51 4.74 9.53
C SER A 700 -14.39 4.40 10.74
N THR A 701 -13.94 3.48 11.62
CA THR A 701 -14.73 3.04 12.78
C THR A 701 -14.42 3.86 14.03
N ALA A 702 -15.12 3.53 15.12
CA ALA A 702 -14.90 4.14 16.43
C ALA A 702 -13.83 3.40 17.27
N TRP A 703 -12.79 2.83 16.62
CA TRP A 703 -11.69 2.24 17.35
C TRP A 703 -10.99 3.28 18.22
N ASP A 704 -10.83 2.98 19.52
CA ASP A 704 -10.26 3.93 20.47
C ASP A 704 -8.72 3.94 20.41
N GLY A 705 -8.14 5.10 20.14
CA GLY A 705 -6.70 5.31 20.22
C GLY A 705 -5.90 4.83 19.02
N VAL A 706 -6.40 5.04 17.80
CA VAL A 706 -5.65 4.79 16.56
C VAL A 706 -4.32 5.55 16.56
N THR A 707 -4.34 6.83 16.95
CA THR A 707 -3.15 7.70 16.96
C THR A 707 -2.48 7.82 18.32
N ARG A 708 -2.93 7.04 19.31
CA ARG A 708 -2.27 7.00 20.63
C ARG A 708 -1.06 6.08 20.65
N ALA A 709 -0.11 6.41 21.50
CA ALA A 709 1.06 5.57 21.74
C ALA A 709 0.66 4.16 22.19
N THR A 710 1.38 3.14 21.72
CA THR A 710 1.07 1.73 21.91
C THR A 710 0.99 1.29 23.39
N HIS A 711 1.70 1.97 24.29
CA HIS A 711 1.67 1.72 25.73
C HIS A 711 0.52 2.42 26.47
N HIS A 712 -0.25 3.27 25.83
CA HIS A 712 -1.35 4.01 26.42
C HIS A 712 -2.65 3.21 26.27
N VAL A 713 -3.02 2.51 27.33
CA VAL A 713 -4.23 1.67 27.33
C VAL A 713 -5.47 2.54 27.51
N GLY A 714 -6.37 2.49 26.53
CA GLY A 714 -7.64 3.20 26.53
C GLY A 714 -8.77 2.44 27.25
N PRO A 715 -10.00 3.00 27.21
CA PRO A 715 -11.18 2.35 27.78
C PRO A 715 -11.50 0.97 27.19
N SER A 716 -11.12 0.71 25.96
CA SER A 716 -11.24 -0.59 25.27
C SER A 716 -10.43 -1.70 25.93
N GLY A 717 -9.43 -1.37 26.76
CA GLY A 717 -8.48 -2.32 27.35
C GLY A 717 -7.30 -2.66 26.42
N PHE A 718 -7.26 -2.10 25.19
CA PHE A 718 -6.16 -2.22 24.28
C PHE A 718 -5.23 -1.01 24.39
N GLY A 719 -3.95 -1.18 24.06
CA GLY A 719 -3.02 -0.10 23.81
C GLY A 719 -3.36 0.63 22.53
N GLY A 720 -2.90 1.89 22.39
CA GLY A 720 -3.02 2.62 21.13
C GLY A 720 -2.37 1.85 19.97
N LEU A 721 -2.81 2.11 18.73
CA LEU A 721 -2.22 1.47 17.55
C LEU A 721 -0.88 2.10 17.13
N GLY A 722 -0.62 3.34 17.59
CA GLY A 722 0.67 4.01 17.35
C GLY A 722 0.79 4.75 16.02
N PHE A 723 -0.29 4.93 15.28
CA PHE A 723 -0.27 5.79 14.09
C PHE A 723 0.00 7.25 14.45
N GLY A 724 0.61 7.98 13.52
CA GLY A 724 0.80 9.42 13.70
C GLY A 724 -0.47 10.21 13.38
N LEU A 725 -1.16 9.83 12.32
CA LEU A 725 -2.36 10.49 11.82
C LEU A 725 -3.44 9.45 11.45
N LYS A 726 -4.68 9.94 11.34
CA LYS A 726 -5.85 9.16 10.90
C LYS A 726 -6.69 10.00 9.94
N TRP A 727 -7.22 9.41 8.86
CA TRP A 727 -8.21 10.07 8.02
C TRP A 727 -9.52 10.33 8.79
N ASN A 728 -10.05 11.55 8.71
CA ASN A 728 -11.32 11.93 9.32
C ASN A 728 -12.48 11.68 8.34
N MET A 729 -12.86 10.41 8.20
CA MET A 729 -13.94 10.01 7.31
C MET A 729 -15.30 10.59 7.75
N GLY A 730 -15.51 10.76 9.06
CA GLY A 730 -16.73 11.38 9.60
C GLY A 730 -16.87 12.84 9.17
N TRP A 731 -15.83 13.65 9.34
CA TRP A 731 -15.81 15.03 8.87
C TRP A 731 -16.05 15.14 7.36
N MET A 732 -15.39 14.29 6.58
CA MET A 732 -15.53 14.25 5.12
C MET A 732 -16.98 13.98 4.74
N HIS A 733 -17.58 12.92 5.30
CA HIS A 733 -18.95 12.52 5.01
C HIS A 733 -19.97 13.61 5.38
N ASP A 734 -19.88 14.15 6.62
CA ASP A 734 -20.80 15.16 7.13
C ASP A 734 -20.69 16.47 6.33
N SER A 735 -19.48 16.97 6.08
CA SER A 735 -19.27 18.23 5.36
C SER A 735 -19.70 18.13 3.89
N LEU A 736 -19.46 17.03 3.20
CA LEU A 736 -19.94 16.80 1.83
C LEU A 736 -21.46 16.62 1.79
N GLY A 737 -22.06 15.98 2.80
CA GLY A 737 -23.51 15.88 2.99
C GLY A 737 -24.16 17.25 3.09
N TYR A 738 -23.66 18.11 3.98
CA TYR A 738 -24.12 19.49 4.13
C TYR A 738 -24.04 20.27 2.80
N LEU A 739 -22.94 20.18 2.11
CA LEU A 739 -22.72 20.93 0.87
C LEU A 739 -23.57 20.45 -0.29
N ALA A 740 -23.98 19.20 -0.30
CA ALA A 740 -24.87 18.66 -1.32
C ALA A 740 -26.29 19.23 -1.22
N HIS A 741 -26.66 19.81 -0.07
CA HIS A 741 -27.98 20.45 0.10
C HIS A 741 -28.01 21.84 -0.56
N GLU A 742 -29.17 22.15 -1.18
CA GLU A 742 -29.47 23.53 -1.61
C GLU A 742 -29.37 24.50 -0.42
N PRO A 743 -28.80 25.70 -0.59
CA PRO A 743 -28.58 26.63 0.52
C PRO A 743 -29.85 26.94 1.35
N VAL A 744 -31.03 26.88 0.75
CA VAL A 744 -32.31 27.10 1.44
C VAL A 744 -32.63 25.99 2.46
N HIS A 745 -32.05 24.81 2.30
CA HIS A 745 -32.26 23.66 3.20
C HIS A 745 -31.16 23.47 4.22
N ARG A 746 -30.00 24.13 4.06
CA ARG A 746 -28.82 23.96 4.92
C ARG A 746 -29.05 24.29 6.39
N SER A 747 -30.05 25.13 6.69
CA SER A 747 -30.41 25.43 8.09
C SER A 747 -30.83 24.19 8.88
N TYR A 748 -31.40 23.19 8.24
CA TYR A 748 -31.78 21.90 8.87
C TYR A 748 -30.58 20.97 9.07
N HIS A 749 -29.49 21.19 8.36
CA HIS A 749 -28.29 20.36 8.31
C HIS A 749 -27.06 21.05 8.91
N HIS A 750 -27.24 22.20 9.56
CA HIS A 750 -26.15 23.05 10.07
C HIS A 750 -25.20 22.28 11.00
N HIS A 751 -25.73 21.34 11.79
CA HIS A 751 -24.96 20.51 12.72
C HIS A 751 -23.94 19.59 12.02
N GLU A 752 -24.14 19.21 10.77
CA GLU A 752 -23.19 18.37 9.99
C GLU A 752 -21.82 19.06 9.84
N MET A 753 -21.79 20.39 9.74
CA MET A 753 -20.53 21.14 9.67
C MET A 753 -19.84 21.35 11.04
N THR A 754 -20.59 21.20 12.14
CA THR A 754 -20.04 21.47 13.49
C THR A 754 -19.82 20.20 14.30
N PHE A 755 -20.41 19.07 13.91
CA PHE A 755 -20.37 17.83 14.67
C PHE A 755 -18.95 17.27 14.80
N SER A 756 -18.12 17.41 13.77
CA SER A 756 -16.72 16.98 13.80
C SER A 756 -15.93 17.55 14.98
N MET A 757 -16.28 18.76 15.46
CA MET A 757 -15.59 19.40 16.58
C MET A 757 -15.86 18.72 17.93
N VAL A 758 -16.87 17.84 18.03
CA VAL A 758 -17.13 17.03 19.23
C VAL A 758 -16.01 16.02 19.46
N TYR A 759 -15.40 15.53 18.37
CA TYR A 759 -14.35 14.52 18.43
C TYR A 759 -13.01 14.95 17.78
N ALA A 760 -12.89 16.20 17.30
CA ALA A 760 -11.73 16.70 16.54
C ALA A 760 -10.37 16.49 17.23
N TYR A 761 -10.36 16.30 18.56
CA TYR A 761 -9.16 16.10 19.37
C TYR A 761 -9.09 14.71 20.02
N SER A 762 -9.94 13.77 19.61
CA SER A 762 -9.84 12.38 20.04
C SER A 762 -8.68 11.65 19.39
N GLU A 763 -8.35 12.03 18.17
CA GLU A 763 -7.26 11.52 17.35
C GLU A 763 -6.54 12.68 16.62
N ASN A 764 -5.41 12.39 15.97
CA ASN A 764 -4.70 13.33 15.11
C ASN A 764 -5.20 13.15 13.67
N TYR A 765 -5.95 14.12 13.16
CA TYR A 765 -6.69 13.94 11.92
C TYR A 765 -6.03 14.54 10.68
N VAL A 766 -6.22 13.83 9.54
CA VAL A 766 -6.15 14.36 8.19
C VAL A 766 -7.59 14.54 7.69
N LEU A 767 -7.86 15.63 7.00
CA LEU A 767 -9.14 15.93 6.36
C LEU A 767 -9.07 15.44 4.90
N PRO A 768 -9.60 14.23 4.57
CA PRO A 768 -9.40 13.67 3.24
C PRO A 768 -10.51 14.09 2.29
N ILE A 769 -10.15 14.67 1.16
CA ILE A 769 -10.94 14.65 -0.07
C ILE A 769 -10.16 13.83 -1.06
N SER A 770 -10.26 12.52 -0.90
CA SER A 770 -9.45 11.51 -1.57
C SER A 770 -10.05 11.05 -2.91
N HIS A 771 -9.34 10.16 -3.58
CA HIS A 771 -9.82 9.49 -4.80
C HIS A 771 -11.17 8.81 -4.60
N ASP A 772 -11.43 8.21 -3.43
CA ASP A 772 -12.67 7.50 -3.13
C ASP A 772 -13.91 8.38 -3.23
N GLU A 773 -13.77 9.69 -2.99
CA GLU A 773 -14.91 10.60 -3.00
C GLU A 773 -15.30 11.08 -4.40
N VAL A 774 -14.51 10.80 -5.42
CA VAL A 774 -14.72 11.37 -6.77
C VAL A 774 -14.82 10.32 -7.87
N VAL A 775 -15.23 9.11 -7.52
CA VAL A 775 -15.38 7.95 -8.42
C VAL A 775 -16.70 7.23 -8.19
N HIS A 776 -17.02 6.27 -9.05
CA HIS A 776 -18.12 5.29 -8.91
C HIS A 776 -19.52 5.89 -8.66
N GLY A 777 -19.87 6.95 -9.37
CA GLY A 777 -21.18 7.60 -9.26
C GLY A 777 -21.28 8.59 -8.10
N LYS A 778 -20.18 8.86 -7.39
CA LYS A 778 -20.13 9.86 -6.31
C LYS A 778 -20.00 11.29 -6.83
N ARG A 779 -19.72 11.50 -8.12
CA ARG A 779 -19.45 12.77 -8.83
C ARG A 779 -18.10 13.41 -8.42
N ALA A 780 -17.54 14.26 -9.28
CA ALA A 780 -16.42 15.13 -8.90
C ALA A 780 -16.83 16.09 -7.79
N LEU A 781 -15.87 16.60 -7.02
CA LEU A 781 -16.15 17.48 -5.88
C LEU A 781 -17.03 18.68 -6.24
N VAL A 782 -16.70 19.42 -7.30
CA VAL A 782 -17.51 20.56 -7.76
C VAL A 782 -18.91 20.15 -8.20
N SER A 783 -19.06 18.96 -8.77
CA SER A 783 -20.34 18.44 -9.27
C SER A 783 -21.27 17.91 -8.17
N LYS A 784 -20.79 17.79 -6.93
CA LYS A 784 -21.63 17.51 -5.75
C LYS A 784 -22.38 18.76 -5.30
N MET A 785 -21.89 19.95 -5.64
CA MET A 785 -22.42 21.23 -5.19
C MET A 785 -23.68 21.58 -5.95
N PRO A 786 -24.73 22.11 -5.29
CA PRO A 786 -25.98 22.51 -5.94
C PRO A 786 -25.85 23.84 -6.66
N GLY A 787 -26.85 24.13 -7.50
CA GLY A 787 -26.98 25.38 -8.19
C GLY A 787 -26.45 25.40 -9.62
N ASP A 788 -26.32 26.60 -10.19
CA ASP A 788 -25.70 26.79 -11.51
C ASP A 788 -24.16 26.68 -11.46
N TRP A 789 -23.52 26.73 -12.61
CA TRP A 789 -22.07 26.57 -12.73
C TRP A 789 -21.26 27.56 -11.88
N TRP A 790 -21.72 28.81 -11.74
CA TRP A 790 -21.07 29.79 -10.87
C TRP A 790 -21.24 29.41 -9.39
N GLN A 791 -22.46 29.03 -8.98
CA GLN A 791 -22.77 28.63 -7.60
C GLN A 791 -22.03 27.36 -7.19
N GLN A 792 -21.92 26.37 -8.09
CA GLN A 792 -21.15 25.15 -7.83
C GLN A 792 -19.71 25.47 -7.53
N ARG A 793 -19.06 26.29 -8.37
CA ARG A 793 -17.66 26.72 -8.15
C ARG A 793 -17.53 27.63 -6.93
N ALA A 794 -18.48 28.48 -6.63
CA ALA A 794 -18.47 29.32 -5.43
C ALA A 794 -18.54 28.45 -4.16
N ASN A 795 -19.43 27.46 -4.10
CA ASN A 795 -19.48 26.48 -3.00
C ASN A 795 -18.16 25.69 -2.89
N HIS A 796 -17.61 25.24 -4.00
CA HIS A 796 -16.32 24.53 -4.03
C HIS A 796 -15.19 25.38 -3.44
N ARG A 797 -15.06 26.64 -3.88
CA ARG A 797 -14.08 27.59 -3.33
C ARG A 797 -14.30 27.86 -1.85
N ALA A 798 -15.55 28.09 -1.45
CA ALA A 798 -15.89 28.30 -0.05
C ALA A 798 -15.54 27.11 0.83
N TYR A 799 -15.81 25.89 0.35
CA TYR A 799 -15.47 24.65 1.05
C TYR A 799 -13.97 24.46 1.21
N LEU A 800 -13.19 24.68 0.14
CA LEU A 800 -11.73 24.62 0.26
C LEU A 800 -11.20 25.63 1.28
N GLY A 801 -11.74 26.87 1.29
CA GLY A 801 -11.38 27.87 2.29
C GLY A 801 -11.77 27.48 3.72
N PHE A 802 -12.91 26.80 3.91
CA PHE A 802 -13.31 26.24 5.19
C PHE A 802 -12.39 25.07 5.62
N MET A 803 -12.14 24.13 4.71
CA MET A 803 -11.30 22.94 4.95
C MET A 803 -9.89 23.34 5.39
N TRP A 804 -9.23 24.27 4.70
CA TRP A 804 -7.88 24.71 5.04
C TRP A 804 -7.79 25.48 6.36
N ALA A 805 -8.92 26.02 6.86
CA ALA A 805 -8.99 26.68 8.15
C ALA A 805 -9.41 25.74 9.30
N HIS A 806 -10.08 24.62 9.00
CA HIS A 806 -10.53 23.64 9.99
C HIS A 806 -9.33 22.93 10.66
N PRO A 807 -9.39 22.55 11.96
CA PRO A 807 -8.36 21.72 12.58
C PRO A 807 -8.16 20.39 11.86
N GLY A 808 -6.90 20.05 11.60
CA GLY A 808 -6.50 18.85 10.88
C GLY A 808 -5.56 19.14 9.72
N LYS A 809 -4.92 18.12 9.17
CA LYS A 809 -4.05 18.20 8.01
C LYS A 809 -4.88 18.00 6.72
N GLN A 810 -4.50 18.63 5.62
CA GLN A 810 -5.29 18.65 4.40
C GLN A 810 -4.84 17.61 3.40
N LEU A 811 -5.79 16.93 2.74
CA LEU A 811 -5.53 16.06 1.59
C LEU A 811 -6.54 16.35 0.49
N LEU A 812 -6.03 16.56 -0.73
CA LEU A 812 -6.85 16.82 -1.92
C LEU A 812 -6.38 15.96 -3.08
N PHE A 813 -7.31 15.20 -3.66
CA PHE A 813 -7.05 14.37 -4.83
C PHE A 813 -6.90 15.19 -6.11
N MET A 814 -6.02 14.73 -7.01
CA MET A 814 -5.75 15.34 -8.31
C MET A 814 -7.01 15.61 -9.13
N GLY A 815 -7.06 16.77 -9.80
CA GLY A 815 -8.21 17.23 -10.61
C GLY A 815 -9.20 18.09 -9.82
N GLN A 816 -9.22 17.99 -8.48
CA GLN A 816 -10.12 18.78 -7.64
C GLN A 816 -9.58 20.19 -7.41
N GLU A 817 -8.29 20.41 -7.54
CA GLU A 817 -7.61 21.68 -7.40
C GLU A 817 -7.95 22.70 -8.51
N PHE A 818 -8.50 22.24 -9.62
CA PHE A 818 -9.01 23.11 -10.70
C PHE A 818 -10.50 22.85 -11.02
N ALA A 819 -11.24 22.27 -10.06
CA ALA A 819 -12.68 22.03 -10.17
C ALA A 819 -13.07 21.21 -11.42
N GLN A 820 -12.41 20.08 -11.66
CA GLN A 820 -12.80 19.13 -12.70
C GLN A 820 -14.26 18.72 -12.50
N GLY A 821 -15.07 18.75 -13.56
CA GLY A 821 -16.50 18.45 -13.49
C GLY A 821 -16.84 16.98 -13.66
N ALA A 822 -15.98 16.20 -14.31
CA ALA A 822 -16.14 14.75 -14.48
C ALA A 822 -15.54 13.99 -13.28
N GLU A 823 -16.10 12.81 -12.98
CA GLU A 823 -15.46 11.86 -12.08
C GLU A 823 -14.07 11.48 -12.60
N TRP A 824 -13.18 11.16 -11.69
CA TRP A 824 -11.90 10.64 -12.10
C TRP A 824 -12.05 9.24 -12.74
N SER A 825 -11.21 8.98 -13.73
CA SER A 825 -11.06 7.67 -14.36
C SER A 825 -9.59 7.41 -14.59
N GLU A 826 -9.12 6.23 -14.20
CA GLU A 826 -7.75 5.80 -14.41
C GLU A 826 -7.36 5.71 -15.90
N ALA A 827 -8.35 5.55 -16.79
CA ALA A 827 -8.14 5.47 -18.22
C ALA A 827 -7.81 6.81 -18.88
N HIS A 828 -8.31 7.91 -18.30
CA HIS A 828 -8.22 9.26 -18.89
C HIS A 828 -7.38 10.21 -18.04
N GLY A 829 -7.37 10.01 -16.73
CA GLY A 829 -6.77 10.94 -15.78
C GLY A 829 -7.53 12.26 -15.66
N PRO A 830 -6.92 13.29 -15.07
CA PRO A 830 -7.51 14.62 -14.95
C PRO A 830 -7.77 15.29 -16.30
N ASP A 831 -8.83 16.07 -16.36
CA ASP A 831 -9.23 16.85 -17.54
C ASP A 831 -8.34 18.08 -17.77
N TRP A 832 -7.04 17.89 -18.04
CA TRP A 832 -6.05 18.94 -18.22
C TRP A 832 -6.45 19.98 -19.29
N TRP A 833 -7.31 19.61 -20.24
CA TRP A 833 -7.81 20.51 -21.27
C TRP A 833 -8.66 21.66 -20.70
N LEU A 834 -9.20 21.56 -19.49
CA LEU A 834 -9.89 22.62 -18.77
C LEU A 834 -8.97 23.80 -18.44
N LEU A 835 -7.66 23.57 -18.39
CA LEU A 835 -6.63 24.59 -18.17
C LEU A 835 -5.97 25.05 -19.47
N ASP A 836 -6.46 24.63 -20.65
CA ASP A 836 -5.96 25.10 -21.94
C ASP A 836 -6.46 26.54 -22.20
N PRO A 837 -5.57 27.52 -22.48
CA PRO A 837 -5.97 28.90 -22.74
C PRO A 837 -6.93 29.08 -23.92
N SER A 838 -7.07 28.09 -24.81
CA SER A 838 -8.07 28.09 -25.89
C SER A 838 -9.48 27.74 -25.45
N TYR A 839 -9.64 27.17 -24.27
CA TYR A 839 -10.93 26.81 -23.69
C TYR A 839 -11.61 28.05 -23.08
N SER A 840 -12.85 28.31 -23.43
CA SER A 840 -13.56 29.54 -23.03
C SER A 840 -13.79 29.70 -21.53
N ALA A 841 -13.89 28.59 -20.79
CA ALA A 841 -14.05 28.55 -19.33
C ALA A 841 -12.72 28.29 -18.58
N GLU A 842 -11.57 28.31 -19.27
CA GLU A 842 -10.27 28.14 -18.63
C GLU A 842 -10.06 29.15 -17.48
N PRO A 843 -10.44 30.44 -17.57
CA PRO A 843 -10.28 31.35 -16.45
C PRO A 843 -10.97 30.92 -15.16
N ASP A 844 -12.09 30.21 -15.28
CA ASP A 844 -12.85 29.69 -14.15
C ASP A 844 -12.10 28.56 -13.44
N HIS A 845 -11.54 27.61 -14.20
CA HIS A 845 -10.77 26.49 -13.69
C HIS A 845 -9.41 26.93 -13.15
N ARG A 846 -8.72 27.79 -13.88
CA ARG A 846 -7.47 28.42 -13.43
C ARG A 846 -7.67 29.21 -12.13
N GLY A 847 -8.79 29.92 -12.00
CA GLY A 847 -9.14 30.67 -10.80
C GLY A 847 -9.21 29.79 -9.56
N VAL A 848 -9.83 28.59 -9.66
CA VAL A 848 -9.86 27.63 -8.54
C VAL A 848 -8.46 27.08 -8.24
N ARG A 849 -7.67 26.77 -9.27
CA ARG A 849 -6.28 26.33 -9.08
C ARG A 849 -5.43 27.40 -8.40
N ASP A 850 -5.59 28.65 -8.79
CA ASP A 850 -4.88 29.78 -8.20
C ASP A 850 -5.32 29.99 -6.73
N LEU A 851 -6.61 29.74 -6.40
CA LEU A 851 -7.06 29.73 -5.01
C LEU A 851 -6.36 28.64 -4.18
N VAL A 852 -6.27 27.39 -4.70
CA VAL A 852 -5.59 26.30 -3.97
C VAL A 852 -4.13 26.66 -3.70
N ARG A 853 -3.44 27.26 -4.67
CA ARG A 853 -2.07 27.78 -4.48
C ARG A 853 -2.01 28.81 -3.35
N ASP A 854 -2.90 29.79 -3.37
CA ASP A 854 -2.91 30.87 -2.38
C ASP A 854 -3.35 30.34 -1.00
N LEU A 855 -4.27 29.37 -0.91
CA LEU A 855 -4.62 28.67 0.31
C LEU A 855 -3.38 28.00 0.93
N ASN A 856 -2.63 27.24 0.16
CA ASN A 856 -1.41 26.57 0.64
C ASN A 856 -0.34 27.58 1.08
N GLN A 857 -0.16 28.70 0.34
CA GLN A 857 0.80 29.73 0.70
C GLN A 857 0.44 30.44 2.01
N VAL A 858 -0.83 30.82 2.17
CA VAL A 858 -1.31 31.47 3.40
C VAL A 858 -1.30 30.49 4.57
N TYR A 859 -1.68 29.24 4.34
CA TYR A 859 -1.62 28.16 5.34
C TYR A 859 -0.19 27.97 5.85
N ALA A 860 0.77 27.77 4.98
CA ALA A 860 2.18 27.57 5.36
C ALA A 860 2.75 28.79 6.13
N ALA A 861 2.32 30.03 5.77
CA ALA A 861 2.76 31.26 6.40
C ALA A 861 2.01 31.61 7.70
N THR A 862 1.01 30.83 8.12
CA THR A 862 0.13 31.13 9.24
C THR A 862 0.15 30.03 10.29
N PRO A 863 1.03 30.09 11.28
CA PRO A 863 1.17 29.04 12.30
C PRO A 863 -0.12 28.67 13.04
N ALA A 864 -1.05 29.61 13.20
CA ALA A 864 -2.35 29.37 13.79
C ALA A 864 -3.18 28.29 13.07
N LEU A 865 -2.88 27.98 11.80
CA LEU A 865 -3.61 26.98 11.01
C LEU A 865 -3.06 25.55 11.15
N TRP A 866 -1.87 25.36 11.75
CA TRP A 866 -1.24 24.04 11.76
C TRP A 866 -0.45 23.67 13.03
N GLN A 867 0.01 24.64 13.85
CA GLN A 867 0.83 24.33 15.03
C GLN A 867 0.07 23.59 16.13
N ARG A 868 -1.22 23.84 16.25
CA ARG A 868 -2.07 23.31 17.32
C ARG A 868 -3.29 22.56 16.76
N ASP A 869 -3.12 21.86 15.65
CA ASP A 869 -4.19 21.06 15.04
C ASP A 869 -4.71 19.94 15.93
N THR A 870 -3.84 19.42 16.80
CA THR A 870 -4.14 18.31 17.71
C THR A 870 -4.40 18.76 19.16
N ASP A 871 -4.48 20.08 19.38
CA ASP A 871 -4.66 20.69 20.70
C ASP A 871 -5.95 21.53 20.73
N PRO A 872 -6.91 21.25 21.64
CA PRO A 872 -8.16 22.02 21.72
C PRO A 872 -7.95 23.50 21.99
N GLU A 873 -6.82 23.92 22.56
CA GLU A 873 -6.50 25.35 22.74
C GLU A 873 -6.19 26.04 21.39
N GLY A 874 -5.96 25.28 20.28
CA GLY A 874 -5.77 25.81 18.93
C GLY A 874 -7.04 26.28 18.25
N PHE A 875 -8.23 26.11 18.86
CA PHE A 875 -9.54 26.41 18.24
C PHE A 875 -10.52 27.04 19.19
N SER A 876 -11.36 27.94 18.70
CA SER A 876 -12.51 28.46 19.47
C SER A 876 -13.64 28.89 18.54
N TRP A 877 -14.80 28.28 18.68
CA TRP A 877 -16.01 28.81 18.06
C TRP A 877 -16.27 30.26 18.43
N ILE A 878 -16.65 31.05 17.43
CA ILE A 878 -17.26 32.37 17.59
C ILE A 878 -18.75 32.26 17.30
N GLU A 879 -19.07 31.71 16.11
CA GLU A 879 -20.45 31.48 15.70
C GLU A 879 -20.55 30.07 15.07
N GLY A 880 -21.25 29.19 15.73
CA GLY A 880 -21.48 27.81 15.28
C GLY A 880 -22.95 27.45 15.21
N ASP A 881 -23.89 28.39 15.48
CA ASP A 881 -25.33 28.11 15.49
C ASP A 881 -26.18 29.11 14.64
N ALA A 882 -25.51 29.92 13.79
CA ALA A 882 -26.21 30.82 12.86
C ALA A 882 -26.83 30.04 11.67
N ARG A 883 -27.67 29.07 11.99
CA ARG A 883 -28.29 28.16 11.03
C ARG A 883 -29.16 28.85 9.99
N GLU A 884 -29.90 29.90 10.40
CA GLU A 884 -30.76 30.68 9.51
C GLU A 884 -29.96 31.49 8.50
N ASP A 885 -28.72 31.84 8.84
CA ASP A 885 -27.80 32.60 8.02
C ASP A 885 -26.86 31.73 7.20
N ASN A 886 -26.70 30.44 7.53
CA ASN A 886 -25.69 29.51 7.02
C ASN A 886 -24.27 30.07 7.19
N VAL A 887 -23.99 30.71 8.33
CA VAL A 887 -22.69 31.31 8.65
C VAL A 887 -21.99 30.52 9.75
N PHE A 888 -20.70 30.30 9.57
CA PHE A 888 -19.80 29.69 10.56
C PHE A 888 -18.62 30.62 10.77
N ALA A 889 -18.23 30.85 12.04
CA ALA A 889 -17.07 31.65 12.36
C ALA A 889 -16.30 31.04 13.56
N PHE A 890 -15.00 30.93 13.41
CA PHE A 890 -14.13 30.39 14.45
C PHE A 890 -12.74 31.03 14.43
N LEU A 891 -12.07 30.94 15.56
CA LEU A 891 -10.67 31.34 15.73
C LEU A 891 -9.77 30.13 15.73
N ARG A 892 -8.64 30.26 15.05
CA ARG A 892 -7.48 29.38 15.18
C ARG A 892 -6.36 30.12 15.88
N PHE A 893 -5.58 29.44 16.72
CA PHE A 893 -4.49 30.03 17.49
C PHE A 893 -3.17 29.27 17.23
N ASP A 894 -2.09 30.03 17.14
CA ASP A 894 -0.74 29.49 17.20
C ASP A 894 -0.26 29.22 18.64
N ALA A 895 0.99 28.74 18.78
CA ALA A 895 1.60 28.44 20.07
C ALA A 895 1.76 29.68 20.94
N ASP A 896 1.86 30.90 20.35
CA ASP A 896 1.99 32.18 21.05
C ASP A 896 0.61 32.81 21.32
N GLY A 897 -0.48 32.18 20.93
CA GLY A 897 -1.85 32.66 21.08
C GLY A 897 -2.27 33.70 20.06
N SER A 898 -1.51 33.87 18.94
CA SER A 898 -1.90 34.79 17.86
C SER A 898 -3.08 34.20 17.07
N PRO A 899 -4.19 34.95 16.88
CA PRO A 899 -5.36 34.41 16.25
C PRO A 899 -5.40 34.59 14.74
N LEU A 900 -6.07 33.62 14.06
CA LEU A 900 -6.68 33.80 12.75
C LEU A 900 -8.20 33.63 12.91
N LEU A 901 -9.01 34.51 12.34
CA LEU A 901 -10.46 34.41 12.30
C LEU A 901 -10.90 33.95 10.90
N ALA A 902 -11.50 32.76 10.83
CA ALA A 902 -12.12 32.22 9.62
C ALA A 902 -13.63 32.40 9.70
N ILE A 903 -14.24 32.90 8.62
CA ILE A 903 -15.69 33.11 8.51
C ILE A 903 -16.15 32.55 7.17
N SER A 904 -17.13 31.64 7.21
CA SER A 904 -17.72 31.04 6.02
C SER A 904 -19.21 31.39 5.94
N ASN A 905 -19.63 31.93 4.80
CA ASN A 905 -21.01 32.18 4.42
C ASN A 905 -21.43 31.20 3.33
N PHE A 906 -22.12 30.14 3.69
CA PHE A 906 -22.63 29.14 2.75
C PHE A 906 -24.04 29.50 2.19
N SER A 907 -24.43 30.78 2.26
CA SER A 907 -25.63 31.35 1.68
C SER A 907 -25.29 32.15 0.42
N PRO A 908 -26.13 32.15 -0.63
CA PRO A 908 -25.92 32.97 -1.82
C PRO A 908 -26.21 34.48 -1.59
N VAL A 909 -26.39 34.88 -0.33
CA VAL A 909 -26.75 36.27 0.04
C VAL A 909 -25.50 36.94 0.62
N VAL A 910 -25.14 38.11 0.07
CA VAL A 910 -24.15 38.99 0.66
C VAL A 910 -24.66 39.52 1.99
N ARG A 911 -23.85 39.38 3.06
CA ARG A 911 -24.16 39.86 4.38
C ARG A 911 -23.36 41.15 4.64
N GLN A 912 -24.07 42.28 4.65
CA GLN A 912 -23.46 43.59 4.95
C GLN A 912 -23.31 43.77 6.44
N GLU A 913 -22.14 44.28 6.90
CA GLU A 913 -21.88 44.64 8.31
C GLU A 913 -22.30 43.52 9.30
N TYR A 914 -21.95 42.25 8.96
CA TYR A 914 -22.29 41.10 9.79
C TYR A 914 -21.44 41.09 11.04
N ARG A 915 -22.06 41.28 12.20
CA ARG A 915 -21.31 41.43 13.47
C ARG A 915 -20.75 40.10 13.94
N ILE A 916 -19.43 40.04 14.11
CA ILE A 916 -18.68 38.85 14.57
C ILE A 916 -17.92 39.26 15.85
N GLY A 917 -18.01 38.42 16.90
CA GLY A 917 -17.23 38.60 18.11
C GLY A 917 -15.74 38.48 17.90
N ALA A 918 -14.93 39.32 18.58
CA ALA A 918 -13.48 39.33 18.39
C ALA A 918 -12.75 39.42 19.73
N PRO A 919 -11.52 38.91 19.87
CA PRO A 919 -10.67 39.15 21.04
C PRO A 919 -10.39 40.65 21.23
N GLU A 920 -10.46 41.15 22.46
CA GLU A 920 -10.16 42.56 22.77
C GLU A 920 -8.72 42.95 22.44
N ALA A 921 -7.80 41.98 22.52
CA ALA A 921 -6.38 42.19 22.25
C ALA A 921 -6.07 42.55 20.79
N VAL A 922 -7.03 42.36 19.89
CA VAL A 922 -6.84 42.59 18.43
C VAL A 922 -7.69 43.79 17.98
N PRO A 923 -7.14 44.98 17.94
CA PRO A 923 -7.92 46.20 17.64
C PRO A 923 -8.22 46.36 16.15
N VAL A 924 -7.45 45.73 15.25
CA VAL A 924 -7.59 45.87 13.80
C VAL A 924 -7.35 44.50 13.12
N TRP A 925 -8.22 44.15 12.20
CA TRP A 925 -8.18 42.92 11.43
C TRP A 925 -8.02 43.21 9.93
N ARG A 926 -7.25 42.40 9.22
CA ARG A 926 -7.07 42.50 7.78
C ARG A 926 -7.48 41.18 7.12
N GLU A 927 -8.24 41.30 6.04
CA GLU A 927 -8.55 40.17 5.17
C GLU A 927 -7.27 39.74 4.42
N VAL A 928 -6.91 38.46 4.59
CA VAL A 928 -5.70 37.85 4.00
C VAL A 928 -6.03 36.80 2.95
N LEU A 929 -7.25 36.29 2.98
CA LEU A 929 -7.79 35.40 1.96
C LEU A 929 -9.30 35.63 1.83
N ASN A 930 -9.79 35.60 0.58
CA ASN A 930 -11.19 35.70 0.27
C ASN A 930 -11.50 34.81 -0.94
N THR A 931 -12.28 33.77 -0.76
CA THR A 931 -12.58 32.80 -1.81
C THR A 931 -13.53 33.35 -2.89
N ASP A 932 -14.14 34.54 -2.68
CA ASP A 932 -14.96 35.27 -3.66
C ASP A 932 -14.20 36.34 -4.42
N ASP A 933 -12.87 36.41 -4.26
CA ASP A 933 -12.05 37.35 -5.03
C ASP A 933 -12.22 37.11 -6.53
N GLY A 934 -12.35 38.19 -7.32
CA GLY A 934 -12.53 38.14 -8.77
C GLY A 934 -11.42 37.36 -9.50
N ARG A 935 -10.18 37.34 -8.96
CA ARG A 935 -9.07 36.54 -9.52
C ARG A 935 -9.33 35.03 -9.48
N TYR A 936 -10.21 34.56 -8.61
CA TYR A 936 -10.64 33.15 -8.52
C TYR A 936 -11.98 32.88 -9.23
N GLY A 937 -12.51 33.88 -9.99
CA GLY A 937 -13.82 33.79 -10.62
C GLY A 937 -14.97 34.03 -9.65
N GLY A 938 -14.72 34.74 -8.56
CA GLY A 938 -15.73 35.18 -7.58
C GLY A 938 -16.44 36.47 -8.03
N SER A 939 -17.39 36.96 -7.22
CA SER A 939 -18.12 38.19 -7.48
C SER A 939 -17.35 39.47 -7.14
N GLY A 940 -16.23 39.34 -6.40
CA GLY A 940 -15.36 40.45 -5.99
C GLY A 940 -15.85 41.23 -4.77
N VAL A 941 -16.77 40.70 -4.00
CA VAL A 941 -17.18 41.30 -2.71
C VAL A 941 -16.08 41.07 -1.68
N ALA A 942 -15.53 42.14 -1.10
CA ALA A 942 -14.34 42.06 -0.24
C ALA A 942 -14.34 43.16 0.82
N ASN A 943 -13.52 42.95 1.88
CA ASN A 943 -13.19 43.91 2.92
C ASN A 943 -11.86 44.62 2.55
N ALA A 944 -11.91 45.60 1.63
CA ALA A 944 -10.72 46.25 1.11
C ALA A 944 -9.91 47.04 2.19
N GLU A 945 -10.62 47.60 3.17
CA GLU A 945 -10.01 48.36 4.28
C GLU A 945 -9.90 47.46 5.53
N PRO A 946 -8.87 47.66 6.36
CA PRO A 946 -8.76 46.93 7.63
C PRO A 946 -9.96 47.19 8.56
N LEU A 947 -10.52 46.12 9.06
CA LEU A 947 -11.69 46.16 9.97
C LEU A 947 -11.23 46.54 11.38
N LYS A 948 -11.80 47.63 11.90
CA LYS A 948 -11.55 48.03 13.29
C LYS A 948 -12.48 47.29 14.25
N ALA A 949 -11.92 46.73 15.29
CA ALA A 949 -12.71 46.13 16.36
C ALA A 949 -13.40 47.22 17.19
N GLU A 950 -14.70 47.08 17.39
CA GLU A 950 -15.50 47.95 18.29
C GLU A 950 -15.52 47.35 19.69
N PRO A 951 -15.52 48.19 20.74
CA PRO A 951 -15.67 47.73 22.14
C PRO A 951 -17.13 47.35 22.44
N THR A 952 -17.74 46.60 21.53
CA THR A 952 -19.11 46.09 21.60
C THR A 952 -19.04 44.57 21.73
N GLY A 953 -19.45 44.07 22.90
CA GLY A 953 -19.43 42.63 23.16
C GLY A 953 -20.40 41.89 22.24
N TRP A 954 -19.95 40.78 21.63
CA TRP A 954 -20.75 39.94 20.75
C TRP A 954 -20.24 38.49 20.77
N HIS A 955 -21.13 37.49 20.60
CA HIS A 955 -20.79 36.06 20.62
C HIS A 955 -19.89 35.69 21.82
N GLY A 956 -20.21 36.24 23.03
CA GLY A 956 -19.42 35.97 24.22
C GLY A 956 -18.01 36.58 24.23
N ARG A 957 -17.64 37.40 23.22
CA ARG A 957 -16.36 38.13 23.17
C ARG A 957 -16.55 39.59 23.61
N PRO A 958 -15.51 40.22 24.17
CA PRO A 958 -15.60 41.62 24.67
C PRO A 958 -15.62 42.65 23.54
N ALA A 959 -15.15 42.35 22.36
CA ALA A 959 -15.14 43.19 21.17
C ALA A 959 -15.80 42.52 19.99
N SER A 960 -16.05 43.26 18.90
CA SER A 960 -16.59 42.72 17.67
C SER A 960 -16.11 43.48 16.44
N VAL A 961 -16.17 42.85 15.26
CA VAL A 961 -15.91 43.43 13.94
C VAL A 961 -17.13 43.35 13.08
N LEU A 962 -17.21 44.18 12.06
CA LEU A 962 -18.32 44.24 11.09
C LEU A 962 -17.85 43.96 9.67
N PRO A 963 -17.48 42.70 9.32
CA PRO A 963 -17.13 42.37 7.96
C PRO A 963 -18.35 42.36 7.05
N VAL A 964 -18.08 42.57 5.77
CA VAL A 964 -18.96 42.16 4.66
C VAL A 964 -18.64 40.68 4.37
N LEU A 965 -19.65 39.82 4.42
CA LEU A 965 -19.49 38.44 4.06
C LEU A 965 -19.94 38.20 2.61
N PRO A 966 -19.02 37.79 1.73
CA PRO A 966 -19.36 37.50 0.34
C PRO A 966 -20.32 36.29 0.24
N PRO A 967 -21.04 36.13 -0.88
CA PRO A 967 -21.97 35.03 -1.07
C PRO A 967 -21.20 33.72 -1.35
N LEU A 968 -21.60 32.60 -0.77
CA LEU A 968 -20.99 31.29 -0.97
C LEU A 968 -19.45 31.36 -0.88
N ALA A 969 -18.94 31.90 0.21
CA ALA A 969 -17.53 32.21 0.35
C ALA A 969 -17.01 32.05 1.78
N THR A 970 -15.71 31.83 1.88
CA THR A 970 -14.94 31.84 3.11
C THR A 970 -13.91 32.96 3.06
N ILE A 971 -13.83 33.76 4.13
CA ILE A 971 -12.80 34.78 4.32
C ILE A 971 -11.94 34.48 5.55
N TRP A 972 -10.66 34.84 5.46
CA TRP A 972 -9.73 34.73 6.59
C TRP A 972 -9.23 36.13 6.99
N LEU A 973 -9.33 36.42 8.26
CA LEU A 973 -8.86 37.67 8.84
C LEU A 973 -7.76 37.38 9.86
N ARG A 974 -6.73 38.23 9.87
CA ARG A 974 -5.67 38.19 10.88
C ARG A 974 -5.40 39.56 11.45
N PRO A 975 -4.76 39.65 12.64
CA PRO A 975 -4.29 40.93 13.18
C PRO A 975 -3.51 41.72 12.12
N ALA A 976 -3.80 43.05 11.99
CA ALA A 976 -3.19 43.95 11.03
C ALA A 976 -1.84 44.50 11.51
#